data_e0f8ff164212caa47953c8313035f1be
#
_entry.id   e0f8ff164212caa47953c8313035f1be
#
_cell.length_a   1.000
_cell.length_b   1.000
_cell.length_c   1.000
_cell.angle_alpha   90.00
_cell.angle_beta   90.00
_cell.angle_gamma   90.00
#
_symmetry.space_group_name_H-M   'P 1'
#
loop_
_entity.id
_entity.type
_entity.pdbx_description
1 polymer ?
#
loop_
_entity_poly.entity_id
_entity_poly.type
_entity_poly.pdbx_seq_one_letter_code
_entity_poly.pdbx_strand_id
1 'polypeptide(L)'
;MQIVFGLLFLLFFSACCLCVAACTRFDAALLPLPALCGSAVVLYLLSLLGLLQFGHFIIMAVWLAGGVYFGVRAGWRAIRQALFSPGFLLFVGGSCFLWVLFALQQPMFTQWDEFTAWGLAPKMVAERAALYVADPINLTASFTYPATSLVSYLFQRVPGQFYEWQCLAGLDILFLACIAPAAAMPRKNWAGAVLVFAAGFLLPFFFSVVPAGTPSTMYANAMADTPLALLFGGTLCLYAAAGGRKTGFFACAMPLAVLTMTKDIGFAYALIVTFLIGLDQLFGTPHPDTKPSRIFGVSLAKCSILAAVVLAVFISWNRYTAAVTPTETTGASVGSAGLSYGAVLTGGIKQLLGIGREERFAQIMQSMGQAFLYRRVCLVGAPIMAVSCILLLFTAAFVAAPAGAARRRTVVGFVGGAFCFAALYLFHLILYFYNFSEAEGSALKDYERYIAPYLQGWMLYGFCVLGFAVGQGSGAAQRLGRAALGLAAAAVLGIFAWRGVPAAGFWTNADSLYTLRRDVKNRAEAMNTVLDWPDRVLVISQGDDATRWYYYKYELTAKVVNGYGGTWWGNDDYSSRWDSDFMNLVESLNWTLYDFEAVCTADSLTAYMEEKQIDYLLIDRADDYLEREFSSRFEGGLKANMPATLYRFEGRSKPIAFTPVAVAESGVVQ
;
A
#
# COMPACT_ATOMS: atom_id res chain seq x y z
N MET A 1 15.51 -7.37 22.21
CA MET A 1 15.71 -8.63 21.47
C MET A 1 15.29 -8.51 20.00
N GLN A 2 14.07 -8.05 19.70
CA GLN A 2 13.53 -7.90 18.31
C GLN A 2 14.39 -7.01 17.40
N ILE A 3 14.97 -5.90 17.93
CA ILE A 3 15.87 -5.03 17.16
C ILE A 3 17.06 -5.81 16.62
N VAL A 4 17.72 -6.57 17.48
CA VAL A 4 18.92 -7.34 17.12
C VAL A 4 18.60 -8.42 16.10
N PHE A 5 17.51 -9.17 16.30
CA PHE A 5 17.10 -10.21 15.34
C PHE A 5 16.76 -9.63 13.98
N GLY A 6 16.08 -8.48 13.90
CA GLY A 6 15.80 -7.84 12.63
C GLY A 6 17.06 -7.33 11.92
N LEU A 7 18.00 -6.74 12.66
CA LEU A 7 19.29 -6.34 12.09
C LEU A 7 20.08 -7.55 11.57
N LEU A 8 20.15 -8.64 12.32
CA LEU A 8 20.79 -9.89 11.88
C LEU A 8 20.12 -10.45 10.62
N PHE A 9 18.79 -10.42 10.57
CA PHE A 9 18.03 -10.81 9.39
C PHE A 9 18.37 -9.95 8.16
N LEU A 10 18.40 -8.61 8.30
CA LEU A 10 18.75 -7.69 7.22
C LEU A 10 20.20 -7.88 6.74
N LEU A 11 21.13 -8.05 7.66
CA LEU A 11 22.54 -8.32 7.32
C LEU A 11 22.71 -9.67 6.63
N PHE A 12 22.03 -10.70 7.10
CA PHE A 12 22.01 -12.02 6.46
C PHE A 12 21.44 -11.96 5.04
N PHE A 13 20.26 -11.34 4.88
CA PHE A 13 19.64 -11.09 3.57
C PHE A 13 20.61 -10.36 2.62
N SER A 14 21.23 -9.29 3.13
CA SER A 14 22.16 -8.49 2.36
C SER A 14 23.40 -9.28 1.94
N ALA A 15 23.93 -10.12 2.83
CA ALA A 15 25.06 -11.00 2.53
C ALA A 15 24.71 -12.02 1.43
N CYS A 16 23.50 -12.60 1.44
CA CYS A 16 23.03 -13.49 0.39
C CYS A 16 22.92 -12.76 -0.95
N CYS A 17 22.36 -11.53 -0.96
CA CYS A 17 22.32 -10.68 -2.17
C CYS A 17 23.73 -10.40 -2.71
N LEU A 18 24.71 -10.10 -1.84
CA LEU A 18 26.10 -9.89 -2.24
C LEU A 18 26.72 -11.14 -2.90
N CYS A 19 26.50 -12.31 -2.36
CA CYS A 19 27.00 -13.57 -2.93
C CYS A 19 26.45 -13.81 -4.33
N VAL A 20 25.15 -13.59 -4.51
CA VAL A 20 24.49 -13.68 -5.83
C VAL A 20 25.06 -12.63 -6.79
N ALA A 21 25.16 -11.37 -6.37
CA ALA A 21 25.71 -10.28 -7.16
C ALA A 21 27.13 -10.57 -7.63
N ALA A 22 27.99 -11.01 -6.73
CA ALA A 22 29.38 -11.35 -7.01
C ALA A 22 29.51 -12.47 -8.04
N CYS A 23 28.71 -13.53 -7.92
CA CYS A 23 28.71 -14.66 -8.85
C CYS A 23 28.16 -14.29 -10.24
N THR A 24 27.07 -13.50 -10.27
CA THR A 24 26.40 -13.11 -11.52
C THR A 24 27.04 -11.90 -12.19
N ARG A 25 27.95 -11.21 -11.51
CA ARG A 25 28.57 -9.95 -11.91
C ARG A 25 27.55 -8.85 -12.17
N PHE A 26 26.44 -8.88 -11.44
CA PHE A 26 25.50 -7.76 -11.35
C PHE A 26 25.97 -6.74 -10.33
N ASP A 27 25.48 -5.51 -10.47
CA ASP A 27 25.58 -4.56 -9.37
C ASP A 27 24.73 -5.06 -8.18
N ALA A 28 25.30 -5.05 -6.97
CA ALA A 28 24.63 -5.57 -5.79
C ALA A 28 23.32 -4.83 -5.48
N ALA A 29 23.21 -3.54 -5.86
CA ALA A 29 21.98 -2.74 -5.69
C ALA A 29 20.77 -3.28 -6.48
N LEU A 30 20.98 -4.15 -7.47
CA LEU A 30 19.90 -4.71 -8.28
C LEU A 30 19.24 -5.94 -7.64
N LEU A 31 19.83 -6.51 -6.59
CA LEU A 31 19.39 -7.78 -6.03
C LEU A 31 18.31 -7.66 -4.94
N PRO A 32 18.30 -6.63 -4.09
CA PRO A 32 17.33 -6.54 -2.99
C PRO A 32 15.87 -6.60 -3.48
N LEU A 33 15.52 -5.86 -4.54
CA LEU A 33 14.16 -5.81 -5.05
C LEU A 33 13.66 -7.17 -5.54
N PRO A 34 14.31 -7.88 -6.49
CA PRO A 34 13.84 -9.19 -6.92
C PRO A 34 13.94 -10.26 -5.82
N ALA A 35 14.84 -10.13 -4.84
CA ALA A 35 14.96 -11.08 -3.73
C ALA A 35 13.80 -10.94 -2.73
N LEU A 36 13.44 -9.72 -2.33
CA LEU A 36 12.27 -9.47 -1.47
C LEU A 36 10.98 -9.86 -2.19
N CYS A 37 10.82 -9.44 -3.44
CA CYS A 37 9.66 -9.80 -4.24
C CYS A 37 9.57 -11.32 -4.47
N GLY A 38 10.68 -11.99 -4.74
CA GLY A 38 10.73 -13.45 -4.87
C GLY A 38 10.33 -14.15 -3.58
N SER A 39 10.75 -13.62 -2.42
CA SER A 39 10.33 -14.14 -1.12
C SER A 39 8.82 -13.97 -0.91
N ALA A 40 8.25 -12.82 -1.26
CA ALA A 40 6.80 -12.60 -1.21
C ALA A 40 6.02 -13.56 -2.14
N VAL A 41 6.53 -13.82 -3.35
CA VAL A 41 5.94 -14.81 -4.27
C VAL A 41 6.01 -16.23 -3.70
N VAL A 42 7.12 -16.62 -3.06
CA VAL A 42 7.23 -17.93 -2.38
C VAL A 42 6.20 -18.03 -1.25
N LEU A 43 6.08 -16.98 -0.42
CA LEU A 43 5.06 -16.93 0.64
C LEU A 43 3.64 -17.02 0.08
N TYR A 44 3.38 -16.36 -1.04
CA TYR A 44 2.10 -16.46 -1.74
C TYR A 44 1.79 -17.90 -2.16
N LEU A 45 2.73 -18.59 -2.80
CA LEU A 45 2.55 -19.98 -3.22
C LEU A 45 2.35 -20.91 -2.03
N LEU A 46 3.11 -20.71 -0.95
CA LEU A 46 2.93 -21.46 0.29
C LEU A 46 1.57 -21.19 0.93
N SER A 47 1.08 -19.96 0.86
CA SER A 47 -0.26 -19.61 1.35
C SER A 47 -1.37 -20.33 0.60
N LEU A 48 -1.27 -20.41 -0.73
CA LEU A 48 -2.23 -21.15 -1.56
C LEU A 48 -2.26 -22.66 -1.23
N LEU A 49 -1.14 -23.19 -0.73
CA LEU A 49 -1.00 -24.58 -0.30
C LEU A 49 -1.32 -24.81 1.19
N GLY A 50 -1.69 -23.77 1.94
CA GLY A 50 -1.90 -23.85 3.39
C GLY A 50 -0.63 -24.08 4.21
N LEU A 51 0.54 -23.74 3.67
CA LEU A 51 1.86 -23.99 4.26
C LEU A 51 2.57 -22.71 4.71
N LEU A 52 1.87 -21.60 4.85
CA LEU A 52 2.48 -20.30 5.17
C LEU A 52 3.23 -20.31 6.51
N GLN A 53 2.81 -21.10 7.48
CA GLN A 53 3.48 -21.28 8.78
C GLN A 53 4.95 -21.70 8.64
N PHE A 54 5.31 -22.41 7.56
CA PHE A 54 6.70 -22.81 7.27
C PHE A 54 7.46 -21.78 6.44
N GLY A 55 6.79 -20.68 6.04
CA GLY A 55 7.32 -19.70 5.09
C GLY A 55 8.64 -19.08 5.49
N HIS A 56 8.78 -18.66 6.75
CA HIS A 56 10.05 -18.10 7.24
C HIS A 56 11.21 -19.10 7.16
N PHE A 57 10.98 -20.35 7.56
CA PHE A 57 12.02 -21.40 7.52
C PHE A 57 12.44 -21.71 6.07
N ILE A 58 11.46 -21.84 5.17
CA ILE A 58 11.73 -22.13 3.76
C ILE A 58 12.51 -20.97 3.11
N ILE A 59 12.12 -19.73 3.34
CA ILE A 59 12.83 -18.56 2.80
C ILE A 59 14.24 -18.47 3.36
N MET A 60 14.42 -18.63 4.67
CA MET A 60 15.75 -18.62 5.28
C MET A 60 16.63 -19.75 4.73
N ALA A 61 16.08 -20.94 4.54
CA ALA A 61 16.81 -22.07 3.96
C ALA A 61 17.21 -21.80 2.50
N VAL A 62 16.30 -21.24 1.68
CA VAL A 62 16.57 -20.86 0.29
C VAL A 62 17.66 -19.80 0.20
N TRP A 63 17.57 -18.76 1.04
CA TRP A 63 18.60 -17.71 1.07
C TRP A 63 19.95 -18.25 1.54
N LEU A 64 19.97 -19.09 2.58
CA LEU A 64 21.20 -19.71 3.07
C LEU A 64 21.83 -20.59 2.00
N ALA A 65 21.06 -21.50 1.41
CA ALA A 65 21.54 -22.40 0.36
C ALA A 65 22.06 -21.61 -0.86
N GLY A 66 21.30 -20.61 -1.31
CA GLY A 66 21.69 -19.71 -2.40
C GLY A 66 22.93 -18.90 -2.03
N GLY A 67 22.96 -18.28 -0.86
CA GLY A 67 24.10 -17.50 -0.37
C GLY A 67 25.39 -18.32 -0.32
N VAL A 68 25.34 -19.53 0.25
CA VAL A 68 26.48 -20.46 0.30
C VAL A 68 26.91 -20.90 -1.12
N TYR A 69 25.98 -21.37 -1.94
CA TYR A 69 26.26 -21.83 -3.30
C TYR A 69 26.93 -20.75 -4.15
N PHE A 70 26.33 -19.56 -4.22
CA PHE A 70 26.86 -18.46 -5.00
C PHE A 70 28.11 -17.83 -4.37
N GLY A 71 28.21 -17.80 -3.04
CA GLY A 71 29.38 -17.28 -2.32
C GLY A 71 30.63 -18.12 -2.57
N VAL A 72 30.51 -19.46 -2.49
CA VAL A 72 31.61 -20.37 -2.81
C VAL A 72 32.06 -20.23 -4.27
N ARG A 73 31.11 -20.11 -5.20
CA ARG A 73 31.41 -19.92 -6.63
C ARG A 73 32.05 -18.57 -6.95
N ALA A 74 31.62 -17.51 -6.30
CA ALA A 74 32.12 -16.16 -6.55
C ALA A 74 33.54 -15.95 -6.00
N GLY A 75 33.82 -16.50 -4.83
CA GLY A 75 35.05 -16.28 -4.08
C GLY A 75 35.12 -14.90 -3.43
N TRP A 76 35.94 -14.79 -2.37
CA TRP A 76 36.00 -13.60 -1.49
C TRP A 76 36.32 -12.28 -2.20
N ARG A 77 37.20 -12.32 -3.21
CA ARG A 77 37.60 -11.11 -3.96
C ARG A 77 36.41 -10.48 -4.70
N ALA A 78 35.58 -11.30 -5.33
CA ALA A 78 34.39 -10.82 -6.06
C ALA A 78 33.32 -10.30 -5.10
N ILE A 79 33.11 -10.96 -3.96
CA ILE A 79 32.18 -10.51 -2.91
C ILE A 79 32.60 -9.15 -2.38
N ARG A 80 33.90 -8.99 -2.06
CA ARG A 80 34.45 -7.71 -1.59
C ARG A 80 34.27 -6.60 -2.64
N GLN A 81 34.42 -6.88 -3.92
CA GLN A 81 34.19 -5.90 -4.98
C GLN A 81 32.71 -5.52 -5.11
N ALA A 82 31.79 -6.49 -5.00
CA ALA A 82 30.36 -6.25 -5.03
C ALA A 82 29.86 -5.39 -3.85
N LEU A 83 30.52 -5.49 -2.68
CA LEU A 83 30.17 -4.70 -1.50
C LEU A 83 30.28 -3.20 -1.74
N PHE A 84 31.21 -2.74 -2.58
CA PHE A 84 31.42 -1.32 -2.85
C PHE A 84 30.43 -0.73 -3.90
N SER A 85 29.25 -1.29 -4.04
CA SER A 85 28.15 -0.69 -4.79
C SER A 85 27.49 0.43 -3.97
N PRO A 86 27.51 1.70 -4.41
CA PRO A 86 26.90 2.79 -3.65
C PRO A 86 25.42 2.59 -3.38
N GLY A 87 24.64 2.17 -4.40
CA GLY A 87 23.21 1.94 -4.26
C GLY A 87 22.90 0.80 -3.28
N PHE A 88 23.74 -0.24 -3.22
CA PHE A 88 23.57 -1.33 -2.27
C PHE A 88 23.87 -0.88 -0.83
N LEU A 89 24.96 -0.14 -0.61
CA LEU A 89 25.28 0.36 0.72
C LEU A 89 24.25 1.36 1.25
N LEU A 90 23.67 2.19 0.36
CA LEU A 90 22.57 3.07 0.72
C LEU A 90 21.30 2.28 1.08
N PHE A 91 21.01 1.20 0.35
CA PHE A 91 19.92 0.29 0.70
C PHE A 91 20.14 -0.35 2.08
N VAL A 92 21.31 -0.94 2.32
CA VAL A 92 21.59 -1.62 3.60
C VAL A 92 21.58 -0.63 4.77
N GLY A 93 22.29 0.51 4.63
CA GLY A 93 22.33 1.54 5.66
C GLY A 93 20.95 2.14 5.95
N GLY A 94 20.18 2.47 4.90
CA GLY A 94 18.81 2.97 5.03
C GLY A 94 17.87 1.95 5.68
N SER A 95 17.97 0.66 5.30
CA SER A 95 17.14 -0.41 5.88
C SER A 95 17.44 -0.63 7.36
N CYS A 96 18.71 -0.68 7.73
CA CYS A 96 19.11 -0.77 9.14
C CYS A 96 18.67 0.47 9.94
N PHE A 97 18.81 1.66 9.37
CA PHE A 97 18.36 2.91 9.98
C PHE A 97 16.84 2.91 10.25
N LEU A 98 16.01 2.60 9.22
CA LEU A 98 14.56 2.56 9.38
C LEU A 98 14.11 1.48 10.37
N TRP A 99 14.74 0.30 10.34
CA TRP A 99 14.44 -0.76 11.30
C TRP A 99 14.68 -0.34 12.74
N VAL A 100 15.84 0.27 13.03
CA VAL A 100 16.17 0.78 14.36
C VAL A 100 15.26 1.93 14.77
N LEU A 101 15.03 2.89 13.86
CA LEU A 101 14.19 4.03 14.11
C LEU A 101 12.76 3.61 14.50
N PHE A 102 12.13 2.72 13.72
CA PHE A 102 10.77 2.27 14.00
C PHE A 102 10.70 1.37 15.23
N ALA A 103 11.73 0.58 15.49
CA ALA A 103 11.81 -0.20 16.72
C ALA A 103 11.93 0.68 18.00
N LEU A 104 12.51 1.87 17.88
CA LEU A 104 12.58 2.84 18.98
C LEU A 104 11.31 3.68 19.11
N GLN A 105 10.71 4.08 17.99
CA GLN A 105 9.54 4.95 17.97
C GLN A 105 8.22 4.19 18.12
N GLN A 106 8.18 2.90 17.76
CA GLN A 106 6.97 2.07 17.79
C GLN A 106 5.78 2.74 17.09
N PRO A 107 5.92 3.16 15.81
CA PRO A 107 4.80 3.78 15.10
C PRO A 107 3.61 2.84 15.00
N MET A 108 2.40 3.41 15.11
CA MET A 108 1.14 2.70 15.06
C MET A 108 0.33 3.12 13.83
N PHE A 109 -0.59 2.28 13.41
CA PHE A 109 -1.57 2.63 12.38
C PHE A 109 -2.50 3.74 12.84
N THR A 110 -2.88 4.62 11.92
CA THR A 110 -3.73 5.78 12.23
C THR A 110 -4.74 6.11 11.13
N GLN A 111 -4.57 5.54 9.93
CA GLN A 111 -5.48 5.76 8.82
C GLN A 111 -6.66 4.79 8.88
N TRP A 112 -7.85 5.26 8.55
CA TRP A 112 -9.06 4.43 8.56
C TRP A 112 -8.92 3.17 7.70
N ASP A 113 -8.38 3.31 6.51
CA ASP A 113 -8.16 2.19 5.59
C ASP A 113 -7.14 1.16 6.14
N GLU A 114 -6.27 1.55 7.09
CA GLU A 114 -5.36 0.61 7.76
C GLU A 114 -6.14 -0.32 8.69
N PHE A 115 -7.13 0.21 9.42
CA PHE A 115 -7.96 -0.59 10.34
C PHE A 115 -8.99 -1.47 9.62
N THR A 116 -9.36 -1.11 8.40
CA THR A 116 -10.37 -1.86 7.63
C THR A 116 -9.76 -2.84 6.63
N ALA A 117 -8.55 -2.55 6.13
CA ALA A 117 -7.95 -3.31 5.05
C ALA A 117 -6.41 -3.45 5.17
N TRP A 118 -5.67 -2.34 4.94
CA TRP A 118 -4.23 -2.40 4.68
C TRP A 118 -3.36 -2.73 5.89
N GLY A 119 -3.84 -2.52 7.10
CA GLY A 119 -3.20 -2.93 8.35
C GLY A 119 -3.84 -4.18 8.94
N LEU A 120 -5.17 -4.31 8.83
CA LEU A 120 -5.89 -5.49 9.32
C LEU A 120 -5.48 -6.77 8.59
N ALA A 121 -5.35 -6.73 7.26
CA ALA A 121 -4.96 -7.89 6.48
C ALA A 121 -3.54 -8.42 6.85
N PRO A 122 -2.49 -7.59 6.98
CA PRO A 122 -1.20 -8.02 7.51
C PRO A 122 -1.26 -8.62 8.92
N LYS A 123 -2.09 -8.03 9.81
CA LYS A 123 -2.30 -8.55 11.16
C LYS A 123 -2.86 -9.97 11.12
N MET A 124 -3.94 -10.17 10.38
CA MET A 124 -4.57 -11.49 10.25
C MET A 124 -3.62 -12.54 9.65
N VAL A 125 -2.86 -12.16 8.61
CA VAL A 125 -1.86 -13.06 8.00
C VAL A 125 -0.76 -13.44 8.98
N ALA A 126 -0.29 -12.49 9.80
CA ALA A 126 0.78 -12.73 10.76
C ALA A 126 0.32 -13.62 11.94
N GLU A 127 -0.85 -13.36 12.49
CA GLU A 127 -1.39 -14.08 13.64
C GLU A 127 -1.80 -15.51 13.28
N ARG A 128 -2.32 -15.73 12.08
CA ARG A 128 -2.89 -17.02 11.66
C ARG A 128 -2.01 -17.84 10.72
N ALA A 129 -0.95 -17.24 10.18
CA ALA A 129 -0.13 -17.84 9.15
C ALA A 129 -0.97 -18.40 7.97
N ALA A 130 -2.03 -17.67 7.58
CA ALA A 130 -2.94 -17.99 6.49
C ALA A 130 -3.38 -16.70 5.77
N LEU A 131 -3.85 -16.83 4.52
CA LEU A 131 -4.42 -15.69 3.82
C LEU A 131 -5.75 -15.28 4.49
N TYR A 132 -5.91 -13.99 4.71
CA TYR A 132 -7.02 -13.39 5.46
C TYR A 132 -8.40 -13.56 4.82
N VAL A 133 -8.48 -13.75 3.50
CA VAL A 133 -9.77 -13.96 2.79
C VAL A 133 -10.42 -15.30 3.11
N ALA A 134 -9.66 -16.26 3.64
CA ALA A 134 -10.22 -17.55 4.10
C ALA A 134 -10.99 -17.42 5.42
N ASP A 135 -10.96 -16.26 6.05
CA ASP A 135 -11.56 -16.04 7.36
C ASP A 135 -12.48 -14.81 7.35
N PRO A 136 -13.79 -14.99 7.56
CA PRO A 136 -14.78 -13.93 7.37
C PRO A 136 -14.88 -12.92 8.50
N ILE A 137 -13.96 -12.89 9.46
CA ILE A 137 -14.07 -11.97 10.59
C ILE A 137 -13.59 -10.58 10.26
N ASN A 138 -14.40 -9.60 10.61
CA ASN A 138 -14.15 -8.16 10.44
C ASN A 138 -13.82 -7.75 8.99
N LEU A 139 -14.32 -8.50 8.03
CA LEU A 139 -13.99 -8.35 6.62
C LEU A 139 -14.59 -7.10 5.97
N THR A 140 -13.76 -6.09 5.90
CA THR A 140 -13.68 -5.25 4.71
C THR A 140 -12.45 -5.62 3.86
N ALA A 141 -11.61 -6.52 4.37
CA ALA A 141 -10.33 -6.90 3.78
C ALA A 141 -10.43 -7.79 2.53
N SER A 142 -11.62 -8.28 2.14
CA SER A 142 -11.84 -9.10 0.94
C SER A 142 -11.41 -8.43 -0.37
N PHE A 143 -11.24 -7.10 -0.36
CA PHE A 143 -10.79 -6.32 -1.52
C PHE A 143 -9.28 -6.08 -1.58
N THR A 144 -8.51 -6.45 -0.54
CA THR A 144 -7.08 -6.21 -0.52
C THR A 144 -6.31 -7.36 -1.13
N TYR A 145 -5.38 -7.03 -1.99
CA TYR A 145 -4.44 -7.99 -2.57
C TYR A 145 -3.32 -8.33 -1.58
N PRO A 146 -2.73 -9.54 -1.62
CA PRO A 146 -1.93 -10.06 -0.52
C PRO A 146 -0.47 -9.58 -0.47
N ALA A 147 0.02 -8.80 -1.44
CA ALA A 147 1.45 -8.50 -1.54
C ALA A 147 2.00 -7.77 -0.32
N THR A 148 1.33 -6.70 0.13
CA THR A 148 1.76 -5.91 1.29
C THR A 148 1.71 -6.73 2.58
N SER A 149 0.70 -7.57 2.74
CA SER A 149 0.56 -8.49 3.88
C SER A 149 1.67 -9.54 3.91
N LEU A 150 2.04 -10.12 2.76
CA LEU A 150 3.11 -11.12 2.67
C LEU A 150 4.51 -10.51 2.85
N VAL A 151 4.72 -9.28 2.36
CA VAL A 151 5.95 -8.53 2.66
C VAL A 151 6.02 -8.21 4.15
N SER A 152 4.93 -7.73 4.75
CA SER A 152 4.84 -7.53 6.20
C SER A 152 5.15 -8.81 6.97
N TYR A 153 4.51 -9.92 6.61
CA TYR A 153 4.75 -11.23 7.22
C TYR A 153 6.23 -11.63 7.23
N LEU A 154 6.96 -11.39 6.13
CA LEU A 154 8.39 -11.65 6.05
C LEU A 154 9.20 -10.95 7.16
N PHE A 155 8.75 -9.79 7.62
CA PHE A 155 9.42 -8.98 8.64
C PHE A 155 8.90 -9.20 10.07
N GLN A 156 7.77 -9.90 10.27
CA GLN A 156 7.32 -10.27 11.62
C GLN A 156 8.30 -11.27 12.25
N ARG A 157 8.75 -10.98 13.47
CA ARG A 157 9.84 -11.75 14.13
C ARG A 157 9.37 -12.74 15.18
N VAL A 158 8.12 -12.64 15.61
CA VAL A 158 7.54 -13.54 16.61
C VAL A 158 6.34 -14.24 15.97
N PRO A 159 6.37 -15.56 15.80
CA PRO A 159 5.23 -16.29 15.23
C PRO A 159 3.96 -16.08 16.05
N GLY A 160 2.84 -15.89 15.35
CA GLY A 160 1.53 -15.69 15.98
C GLY A 160 1.33 -14.33 16.65
N GLN A 161 2.29 -13.41 16.51
CA GLN A 161 2.18 -12.03 17.00
C GLN A 161 2.37 -11.04 15.85
N PHE A 162 1.67 -9.92 15.91
CA PHE A 162 1.76 -8.84 14.95
C PHE A 162 2.25 -7.56 15.61
N TYR A 163 3.29 -6.96 15.02
CA TYR A 163 3.80 -5.67 15.43
C TYR A 163 3.67 -4.68 14.27
N GLU A 164 2.88 -3.63 14.46
CA GLU A 164 2.61 -2.60 13.43
C GLU A 164 3.92 -1.97 12.93
N TRP A 165 4.84 -1.63 13.84
CA TRP A 165 6.12 -1.05 13.46
C TRP A 165 6.98 -1.97 12.57
N GLN A 166 6.91 -3.30 12.73
CA GLN A 166 7.61 -4.26 11.86
C GLN A 166 6.96 -4.33 10.48
N CYS A 167 5.64 -4.22 10.42
CA CYS A 167 4.90 -4.09 9.16
C CYS A 167 5.37 -2.86 8.39
N LEU A 168 5.33 -1.71 9.03
CA LEU A 168 5.73 -0.42 8.44
C LEU A 168 7.21 -0.44 8.02
N ALA A 169 8.11 -0.91 8.87
CA ALA A 169 9.53 -1.05 8.54
C ALA A 169 9.74 -1.98 7.33
N GLY A 170 9.02 -3.10 7.26
CA GLY A 170 9.11 -4.05 6.15
C GLY A 170 8.69 -3.46 4.82
N LEU A 171 7.60 -2.68 4.80
CA LEU A 171 7.14 -1.96 3.62
C LEU A 171 8.14 -0.88 3.18
N ASP A 172 8.70 -0.14 4.13
CA ASP A 172 9.68 0.91 3.82
C ASP A 172 11.01 0.33 3.34
N ILE A 173 11.42 -0.84 3.83
CA ILE A 173 12.57 -1.56 3.31
C ILE A 173 12.33 -2.01 1.86
N LEU A 174 11.11 -2.43 1.51
CA LEU A 174 10.74 -2.68 0.12
C LEU A 174 10.85 -1.40 -0.71
N PHE A 175 10.47 -0.23 -0.18
CA PHE A 175 10.62 1.05 -0.89
C PHE A 175 12.08 1.34 -1.19
N LEU A 176 12.97 1.17 -0.20
CA LEU A 176 14.42 1.33 -0.42
C LEU A 176 14.95 0.34 -1.46
N ALA A 177 14.45 -0.90 -1.48
CA ALA A 177 14.81 -1.89 -2.50
C ALA A 177 14.35 -1.47 -3.90
N CYS A 178 13.19 -0.79 -4.04
CA CYS A 178 12.73 -0.22 -5.31
C CYS A 178 13.60 0.94 -5.80
N ILE A 179 14.19 1.72 -4.89
CA ILE A 179 15.04 2.89 -5.20
C ILE A 179 16.48 2.46 -5.52
N ALA A 180 16.97 1.41 -4.90
CA ALA A 180 18.37 0.96 -5.02
C ALA A 180 18.85 0.76 -6.47
N PRO A 181 18.07 0.18 -7.42
CA PRO A 181 18.47 0.06 -8.82
C PRO A 181 18.70 1.42 -9.50
N ALA A 182 17.90 2.44 -9.18
CA ALA A 182 18.11 3.79 -9.71
C ALA A 182 19.43 4.40 -9.19
N ALA A 183 19.74 4.18 -7.90
CA ALA A 183 20.98 4.65 -7.29
C ALA A 183 22.24 3.92 -7.79
N ALA A 184 22.10 2.75 -8.43
CA ALA A 184 23.21 2.06 -9.09
C ALA A 184 23.64 2.75 -10.41
N MET A 185 22.75 3.53 -11.03
CA MET A 185 22.94 4.08 -12.38
C MET A 185 24.08 5.10 -12.50
N PRO A 186 24.36 5.97 -11.50
CA PRO A 186 25.54 6.82 -11.52
C PRO A 186 26.88 6.05 -11.42
N ARG A 187 26.87 4.73 -11.26
CA ARG A 187 28.03 3.84 -11.15
C ARG A 187 28.96 4.24 -10.00
N LYS A 188 30.24 4.52 -10.29
CA LYS A 188 31.25 4.92 -9.29
C LYS A 188 31.07 6.35 -8.77
N ASN A 189 30.08 7.09 -9.25
CA ASN A 189 29.81 8.45 -8.78
C ASN A 189 28.94 8.41 -7.52
N TRP A 190 29.57 8.36 -6.36
CA TRP A 190 28.91 8.32 -5.05
C TRP A 190 27.94 9.49 -4.82
N ALA A 191 28.36 10.72 -5.15
CA ALA A 191 27.50 11.88 -5.01
C ALA A 191 26.21 11.74 -5.86
N GLY A 192 26.36 11.28 -7.10
CA GLY A 192 25.22 10.99 -7.97
C GLY A 192 24.31 9.89 -7.40
N ALA A 193 24.89 8.82 -6.87
CA ALA A 193 24.13 7.74 -6.25
C ALA A 193 23.34 8.21 -5.02
N VAL A 194 23.97 8.98 -4.14
CA VAL A 194 23.32 9.58 -2.96
C VAL A 194 22.18 10.50 -3.38
N LEU A 195 22.39 11.37 -4.38
CA LEU A 195 21.36 12.30 -4.86
C LEU A 195 20.17 11.56 -5.48
N VAL A 196 20.40 10.52 -6.29
CA VAL A 196 19.31 9.71 -6.87
C VAL A 196 18.57 8.95 -5.79
N PHE A 197 19.28 8.37 -4.82
CA PHE A 197 18.66 7.66 -3.69
C PHE A 197 17.83 8.60 -2.83
N ALA A 198 18.37 9.77 -2.48
CA ALA A 198 17.65 10.78 -1.71
C ALA A 198 16.42 11.32 -2.48
N ALA A 199 16.54 11.56 -3.78
CA ALA A 199 15.40 11.96 -4.61
C ALA A 199 14.31 10.88 -4.60
N GLY A 200 14.67 9.60 -4.77
CA GLY A 200 13.73 8.48 -4.69
C GLY A 200 13.08 8.37 -3.32
N PHE A 201 13.85 8.54 -2.24
CA PHE A 201 13.36 8.55 -0.87
C PHE A 201 12.37 9.70 -0.60
N LEU A 202 12.57 10.86 -1.21
CA LEU A 202 11.69 12.02 -1.04
C LEU A 202 10.45 12.00 -1.94
N LEU A 203 10.39 11.12 -2.95
CA LEU A 203 9.27 11.05 -3.89
C LEU A 203 7.89 10.84 -3.23
N PRO A 204 7.70 9.94 -2.26
CA PRO A 204 6.41 9.78 -1.61
C PRO A 204 5.90 11.09 -0.99
N PHE A 205 6.78 11.87 -0.37
CA PHE A 205 6.41 13.17 0.19
C PHE A 205 6.10 14.21 -0.90
N PHE A 206 6.81 14.18 -2.01
CA PHE A 206 6.55 15.08 -3.14
C PHE A 206 5.13 14.88 -3.70
N PHE A 207 4.63 13.65 -3.68
CA PHE A 207 3.26 13.30 -4.10
C PHE A 207 2.25 13.28 -2.93
N SER A 208 2.64 13.67 -1.75
CA SER A 208 1.72 13.85 -0.63
C SER A 208 0.87 15.11 -0.80
N VAL A 209 -0.44 14.99 -0.62
CA VAL A 209 -1.40 16.11 -0.64
C VAL A 209 -1.84 16.48 0.78
N VAL A 210 -1.03 16.14 1.77
CA VAL A 210 -1.33 16.44 3.17
C VAL A 210 -1.44 17.95 3.39
N PRO A 211 -2.45 18.45 4.11
CA PRO A 211 -2.57 19.86 4.46
C PRO A 211 -1.33 20.40 5.18
N ALA A 212 -1.02 21.68 4.98
CA ALA A 212 0.09 22.32 5.66
C ALA A 212 -0.07 22.20 7.18
N GLY A 213 1.00 21.82 7.87
CA GLY A 213 0.97 21.62 9.33
C GLY A 213 0.54 20.24 9.81
N THR A 214 0.04 19.37 8.91
CA THR A 214 -0.26 17.97 9.26
C THR A 214 1.00 17.12 9.09
N PRO A 215 1.39 16.28 10.08
CA PRO A 215 2.51 15.37 9.93
C PRO A 215 2.30 14.44 8.75
N SER A 216 3.32 14.27 7.92
CA SER A 216 3.28 13.29 6.82
C SER A 216 3.54 11.90 7.37
N THR A 217 2.71 10.95 6.99
CA THR A 217 2.82 9.54 7.40
C THR A 217 3.26 8.64 6.25
N MET A 218 3.92 9.19 5.21
CA MET A 218 4.29 8.46 4.01
C MET A 218 5.18 7.25 4.27
N TYR A 219 6.04 7.31 5.29
CA TYR A 219 6.92 6.23 5.74
C TYR A 219 6.42 5.53 7.02
N ALA A 220 5.31 5.90 7.57
CA ALA A 220 4.64 5.20 8.66
C ALA A 220 3.20 4.91 8.24
N ASN A 221 3.03 4.28 7.09
CA ASN A 221 1.74 4.08 6.45
C ASN A 221 1.72 2.74 5.70
N ALA A 222 0.70 1.93 5.94
CA ALA A 222 0.53 0.62 5.31
C ALA A 222 -0.29 0.67 3.99
N MET A 223 -0.74 1.85 3.56
CA MET A 223 -1.53 2.02 2.35
C MET A 223 -0.81 1.52 1.10
N ALA A 224 -1.53 0.85 0.20
CA ALA A 224 -0.93 0.23 -0.99
C ALA A 224 -0.50 1.20 -2.09
N ASP A 225 -0.84 2.49 -1.98
CA ASP A 225 -0.60 3.47 -3.06
C ASP A 225 0.91 3.74 -3.27
N THR A 226 1.67 3.91 -2.19
CA THR A 226 3.14 4.06 -2.26
C THR A 226 3.86 2.78 -2.71
N PRO A 227 3.56 1.58 -2.19
CA PRO A 227 4.07 0.32 -2.74
C PRO A 227 3.81 0.16 -4.22
N LEU A 228 2.59 0.44 -4.69
CA LEU A 228 2.21 0.39 -6.10
C LEU A 228 3.12 1.28 -6.96
N ALA A 229 3.29 2.54 -6.55
CA ALA A 229 4.10 3.53 -7.26
C ALA A 229 5.57 3.13 -7.35
N LEU A 230 6.16 2.74 -6.21
CA LEU A 230 7.59 2.43 -6.14
C LEU A 230 7.93 1.09 -6.78
N LEU A 231 7.07 0.07 -6.68
CA LEU A 231 7.23 -1.18 -7.41
C LEU A 231 7.17 -0.95 -8.93
N PHE A 232 6.23 -0.13 -9.41
CA PHE A 232 6.13 0.26 -10.82
C PHE A 232 7.43 0.93 -11.30
N GLY A 233 7.85 2.01 -10.65
CA GLY A 233 9.07 2.75 -11.01
C GLY A 233 10.34 1.93 -10.78
N GLY A 234 10.44 1.21 -9.66
CA GLY A 234 11.58 0.39 -9.27
C GLY A 234 11.82 -0.77 -10.24
N THR A 235 10.75 -1.39 -10.77
CA THR A 235 10.87 -2.44 -11.79
C THR A 235 11.42 -1.90 -13.10
N LEU A 236 11.00 -0.71 -13.53
CA LEU A 236 11.58 -0.02 -14.69
C LEU A 236 13.05 0.32 -14.46
N CYS A 237 13.39 0.79 -13.26
CA CYS A 237 14.78 1.08 -12.87
C CYS A 237 15.64 -0.19 -12.87
N LEU A 238 15.13 -1.30 -12.33
CA LEU A 238 15.79 -2.60 -12.34
C LEU A 238 16.09 -3.07 -13.77
N TYR A 239 15.10 -3.01 -14.65
CA TYR A 239 15.27 -3.35 -16.05
C TYR A 239 16.34 -2.48 -16.73
N ALA A 240 16.27 -1.16 -16.57
CA ALA A 240 17.20 -0.22 -17.16
C ALA A 240 18.64 -0.45 -16.66
N ALA A 241 18.80 -0.65 -15.34
CA ALA A 241 20.10 -0.83 -14.70
C ALA A 241 20.73 -2.19 -15.04
N ALA A 242 19.92 -3.22 -15.28
CA ALA A 242 20.39 -4.53 -15.74
C ALA A 242 20.98 -4.51 -17.17
N GLY A 243 20.77 -3.43 -17.92
CA GLY A 243 21.46 -3.19 -19.19
C GLY A 243 21.15 -4.19 -20.30
N GLY A 244 19.94 -4.75 -20.34
CA GLY A 244 19.52 -5.72 -21.37
C GLY A 244 20.05 -7.15 -21.19
N ARG A 245 20.74 -7.45 -20.08
CA ARG A 245 21.17 -8.83 -19.76
C ARG A 245 19.96 -9.73 -19.56
N LYS A 246 20.02 -10.96 -20.07
CA LYS A 246 18.92 -11.94 -19.96
C LYS A 246 18.48 -12.16 -18.52
N THR A 247 19.42 -12.33 -17.60
CA THR A 247 19.15 -12.52 -16.17
C THR A 247 18.48 -11.33 -15.53
N GLY A 248 18.85 -10.10 -15.90
CA GLY A 248 18.19 -8.88 -15.41
C GLY A 248 16.75 -8.73 -15.93
N PHE A 249 16.50 -9.16 -17.16
CA PHE A 249 15.16 -9.21 -17.70
C PHE A 249 14.25 -10.16 -16.87
N PHE A 250 14.72 -11.38 -16.62
CA PHE A 250 13.97 -12.34 -15.81
C PHE A 250 13.84 -11.93 -14.32
N ALA A 251 14.80 -11.16 -13.81
CA ALA A 251 14.71 -10.60 -12.45
C ALA A 251 13.49 -9.66 -12.28
N CYS A 252 12.99 -9.05 -13.37
CA CYS A 252 11.77 -8.22 -13.34
C CYS A 252 10.49 -9.04 -13.11
N ALA A 253 10.50 -10.36 -13.34
CA ALA A 253 9.32 -11.21 -13.18
C ALA A 253 8.79 -11.20 -11.73
N MET A 254 9.69 -11.20 -10.73
CA MET A 254 9.29 -11.21 -9.33
C MET A 254 8.66 -9.87 -8.88
N PRO A 255 9.27 -8.70 -9.15
CA PRO A 255 8.59 -7.43 -8.89
C PRO A 255 7.27 -7.26 -9.65
N LEU A 256 7.16 -7.75 -10.89
CA LEU A 256 5.89 -7.73 -11.65
C LEU A 256 4.81 -8.58 -11.00
N ALA A 257 5.16 -9.76 -10.50
CA ALA A 257 4.24 -10.62 -9.75
C ALA A 257 3.73 -9.91 -8.48
N VAL A 258 4.63 -9.30 -7.71
CA VAL A 258 4.27 -8.55 -6.49
C VAL A 258 3.46 -7.30 -6.83
N LEU A 259 3.83 -6.56 -7.87
CA LEU A 259 3.08 -5.39 -8.35
C LEU A 259 1.64 -5.78 -8.71
N THR A 260 1.44 -6.93 -9.37
CA THR A 260 0.11 -7.46 -9.69
C THR A 260 -0.71 -7.76 -8.45
N MET A 261 -0.06 -8.17 -7.35
CA MET A 261 -0.71 -8.52 -6.08
C MET A 261 -0.76 -7.35 -5.08
N THR A 262 -0.40 -6.15 -5.46
CA THR A 262 -0.35 -5.00 -4.53
C THR A 262 -1.71 -4.33 -4.38
N LYS A 263 -2.44 -4.17 -5.47
CA LYS A 263 -3.78 -3.57 -5.54
C LYS A 263 -4.48 -4.09 -6.79
N ASP A 264 -5.79 -3.95 -6.88
CA ASP A 264 -6.58 -4.32 -8.07
C ASP A 264 -6.01 -3.72 -9.37
N ILE A 265 -5.67 -2.45 -9.37
CA ILE A 265 -5.04 -1.75 -10.50
C ILE A 265 -3.58 -2.17 -10.74
N GLY A 266 -2.95 -2.87 -9.82
CA GLY A 266 -1.58 -3.37 -9.93
C GLY A 266 -1.37 -4.27 -11.15
N PHE A 267 -2.39 -5.01 -11.55
CA PHE A 267 -2.41 -5.77 -12.79
C PHE A 267 -2.17 -4.89 -14.03
N ALA A 268 -2.89 -3.75 -14.13
CA ALA A 268 -2.71 -2.81 -15.23
C ALA A 268 -1.30 -2.19 -15.22
N TYR A 269 -0.79 -1.81 -14.04
CA TYR A 269 0.57 -1.30 -13.88
C TYR A 269 1.63 -2.32 -14.31
N ALA A 270 1.48 -3.60 -13.97
CA ALA A 270 2.39 -4.65 -14.37
C ALA A 270 2.40 -4.88 -15.89
N LEU A 271 1.23 -4.80 -16.54
CA LEU A 271 1.13 -4.84 -18.01
C LEU A 271 1.78 -3.60 -18.65
N ILE A 272 1.61 -2.42 -18.09
CA ILE A 272 2.26 -1.19 -18.54
C ILE A 272 3.79 -1.32 -18.47
N VAL A 273 4.34 -1.81 -17.34
CA VAL A 273 5.79 -2.06 -17.23
C VAL A 273 6.26 -3.04 -18.31
N THR A 274 5.53 -4.14 -18.51
CA THR A 274 5.85 -5.13 -19.55
C THR A 274 5.85 -4.51 -20.94
N PHE A 275 4.87 -3.66 -21.24
CA PHE A 275 4.79 -2.93 -22.50
C PHE A 275 5.95 -1.93 -22.67
N LEU A 276 6.28 -1.15 -21.65
CA LEU A 276 7.40 -0.20 -21.69
C LEU A 276 8.75 -0.91 -21.88
N ILE A 277 8.95 -2.06 -21.25
CA ILE A 277 10.11 -2.94 -21.50
C ILE A 277 10.15 -3.36 -22.96
N GLY A 278 9.01 -3.75 -23.53
CA GLY A 278 8.89 -4.11 -24.94
C GLY A 278 9.27 -2.95 -25.89
N LEU A 279 8.77 -1.77 -25.61
CA LEU A 279 9.12 -0.56 -26.37
C LEU A 279 10.62 -0.24 -26.30
N ASP A 280 11.24 -0.36 -25.12
CA ASP A 280 12.69 -0.14 -24.99
C ASP A 280 13.50 -1.18 -25.76
N GLN A 281 13.08 -2.45 -25.77
CA GLN A 281 13.75 -3.49 -26.54
C GLN A 281 13.62 -3.27 -28.05
N LEU A 282 12.48 -2.77 -28.51
CA LEU A 282 12.26 -2.52 -29.96
C LEU A 282 12.97 -1.25 -30.45
N PHE A 283 12.88 -0.16 -29.68
CA PHE A 283 13.27 1.17 -30.14
C PHE A 283 14.44 1.76 -29.37
N GLY A 284 14.62 1.42 -28.10
CA GLY A 284 15.65 1.97 -27.22
C GLY A 284 16.99 1.25 -27.33
N THR A 285 16.97 -0.08 -27.49
CA THR A 285 18.18 -0.90 -27.54
C THR A 285 18.72 -0.99 -28.98
N PRO A 286 20.01 -0.73 -29.22
CA PRO A 286 20.59 -0.91 -30.54
C PRO A 286 20.73 -2.41 -30.85
N HIS A 287 20.39 -2.80 -32.06
CA HIS A 287 20.53 -4.14 -32.60
C HIS A 287 21.28 -4.11 -33.92
N PRO A 288 22.60 -3.75 -33.91
CA PRO A 288 23.40 -3.83 -35.14
C PRO A 288 23.34 -5.25 -35.68
N ASP A 289 23.28 -5.39 -36.96
CA ASP A 289 23.33 -6.67 -37.68
C ASP A 289 22.15 -7.67 -37.47
N THR A 290 21.07 -7.25 -36.76
CA THR A 290 19.91 -8.10 -36.53
C THR A 290 18.72 -7.64 -37.38
N LYS A 291 18.08 -8.57 -38.10
CA LYS A 291 16.89 -8.30 -38.91
C LYS A 291 15.74 -7.78 -38.02
N PRO A 292 14.99 -6.73 -38.41
CA PRO A 292 13.89 -6.16 -37.64
C PRO A 292 12.83 -7.19 -37.20
N SER A 293 12.49 -8.15 -38.07
CA SER A 293 11.54 -9.23 -37.76
C SER A 293 12.02 -10.12 -36.61
N ARG A 294 13.33 -10.40 -36.53
CA ARG A 294 13.91 -11.19 -35.43
C ARG A 294 13.92 -10.42 -34.12
N ILE A 295 14.21 -9.10 -34.18
CA ILE A 295 14.14 -8.24 -33.01
C ILE A 295 12.72 -8.24 -32.46
N PHE A 296 11.73 -8.01 -33.33
CA PHE A 296 10.31 -8.01 -32.96
C PHE A 296 9.91 -9.36 -32.34
N GLY A 297 10.22 -10.50 -33.01
CA GLY A 297 9.85 -11.81 -32.49
C GLY A 297 10.47 -12.14 -31.13
N VAL A 298 11.76 -11.80 -30.92
CA VAL A 298 12.45 -12.04 -29.65
C VAL A 298 11.89 -11.12 -28.55
N SER A 299 11.62 -9.85 -28.85
CA SER A 299 11.04 -8.91 -27.89
C SER A 299 9.62 -9.32 -27.52
N LEU A 300 8.81 -9.71 -28.49
CA LEU A 300 7.45 -10.22 -28.26
C LEU A 300 7.49 -11.47 -27.36
N ALA A 301 8.32 -12.47 -27.69
CA ALA A 301 8.44 -13.69 -26.89
C ALA A 301 8.85 -13.41 -25.45
N LYS A 302 9.79 -12.50 -25.21
CA LYS A 302 10.20 -12.08 -23.87
C LYS A 302 9.04 -11.40 -23.13
N CYS A 303 8.39 -10.42 -23.76
CA CYS A 303 7.25 -9.71 -23.14
C CYS A 303 6.08 -10.66 -22.85
N SER A 304 5.83 -11.65 -23.72
CA SER A 304 4.82 -12.68 -23.49
C SER A 304 5.14 -13.52 -22.24
N ILE A 305 6.42 -13.81 -21.96
CA ILE A 305 6.80 -14.52 -20.72
C ILE A 305 6.48 -13.67 -19.49
N LEU A 306 6.83 -12.37 -19.50
CA LEU A 306 6.49 -11.48 -18.38
C LEU A 306 4.98 -11.30 -18.23
N ALA A 307 4.26 -11.12 -19.33
CA ALA A 307 2.81 -11.04 -19.33
C ALA A 307 2.16 -12.34 -18.83
N ALA A 308 2.72 -13.50 -19.15
CA ALA A 308 2.24 -14.78 -18.64
C ALA A 308 2.40 -14.89 -17.12
N VAL A 309 3.50 -14.38 -16.53
CA VAL A 309 3.66 -14.31 -15.08
C VAL A 309 2.59 -13.41 -14.46
N VAL A 310 2.37 -12.22 -15.01
CA VAL A 310 1.35 -11.27 -14.55
C VAL A 310 -0.04 -11.89 -14.60
N LEU A 311 -0.40 -12.51 -15.73
CA LEU A 311 -1.69 -13.21 -15.92
C LEU A 311 -1.85 -14.40 -14.99
N ALA A 312 -0.81 -15.22 -14.80
CA ALA A 312 -0.86 -16.38 -13.92
C ALA A 312 -1.15 -15.95 -12.47
N VAL A 313 -0.48 -14.91 -11.99
CA VAL A 313 -0.70 -14.37 -10.64
C VAL A 313 -2.11 -13.79 -10.52
N PHE A 314 -2.54 -12.98 -11.47
CA PHE A 314 -3.88 -12.39 -11.48
C PHE A 314 -4.98 -13.46 -11.47
N ILE A 315 -4.87 -14.46 -12.34
CA ILE A 315 -5.84 -15.56 -12.43
C ILE A 315 -5.82 -16.41 -11.16
N SER A 316 -4.64 -16.72 -10.61
CA SER A 316 -4.52 -17.54 -9.40
C SER A 316 -5.17 -16.86 -8.20
N TRP A 317 -4.97 -15.54 -8.04
CA TRP A 317 -5.59 -14.78 -6.97
C TRP A 317 -7.13 -14.74 -7.10
N ASN A 318 -7.64 -14.38 -8.28
CA ASN A 318 -9.09 -14.33 -8.50
C ASN A 318 -9.75 -15.71 -8.33
N ARG A 319 -9.07 -16.80 -8.73
CA ARG A 319 -9.56 -18.16 -8.50
C ARG A 319 -9.56 -18.55 -7.03
N TYR A 320 -8.51 -18.17 -6.31
CA TYR A 320 -8.40 -18.41 -4.87
C TYR A 320 -9.52 -17.67 -4.12
N THR A 321 -9.67 -16.37 -4.35
CA THR A 321 -10.71 -15.56 -3.69
C THR A 321 -12.11 -16.08 -3.98
N ALA A 322 -12.42 -16.42 -5.23
CA ALA A 322 -13.71 -17.00 -5.61
C ALA A 322 -13.99 -18.36 -4.94
N ALA A 323 -12.95 -19.14 -4.60
CA ALA A 323 -13.11 -20.44 -3.96
C ALA A 323 -13.29 -20.36 -2.43
N VAL A 324 -12.72 -19.33 -1.79
CA VAL A 324 -12.69 -19.24 -0.32
C VAL A 324 -13.63 -18.18 0.27
N THR A 325 -14.06 -17.21 -0.54
CA THR A 325 -15.00 -16.17 -0.09
C THR A 325 -16.42 -16.75 -0.05
N PRO A 326 -17.12 -16.69 1.08
CA PRO A 326 -18.51 -17.14 1.15
C PRO A 326 -19.40 -16.39 0.14
N THR A 327 -20.37 -17.09 -0.43
CA THR A 327 -21.25 -16.56 -1.49
C THR A 327 -22.03 -15.30 -1.06
N GLU A 328 -22.27 -15.14 0.23
CA GLU A 328 -22.96 -13.97 0.80
C GLU A 328 -22.10 -12.71 0.82
N THR A 329 -20.77 -12.84 0.74
CA THR A 329 -19.81 -11.72 0.69
C THR A 329 -19.30 -11.44 -0.72
N THR A 330 -19.74 -12.20 -1.73
CA THR A 330 -19.38 -12.01 -3.15
C THR A 330 -20.04 -10.78 -3.79
N GLY A 331 -20.16 -9.69 -3.05
CA GLY A 331 -20.34 -8.35 -3.58
C GLY A 331 -19.09 -7.78 -4.26
N ALA A 332 -18.12 -8.62 -4.62
CA ALA A 332 -16.97 -8.27 -5.47
C ALA A 332 -17.38 -8.19 -6.95
N SER A 333 -18.44 -7.47 -7.20
CA SER A 333 -18.77 -6.98 -8.50
C SER A 333 -17.91 -5.76 -8.78
N VAL A 334 -17.27 -5.73 -9.92
CA VAL A 334 -16.66 -4.53 -10.45
C VAL A 334 -17.76 -3.50 -10.64
N GLY A 335 -17.76 -2.49 -9.79
CA GLY A 335 -18.76 -1.43 -9.79
C GLY A 335 -20.05 -1.78 -9.02
N SER A 336 -20.73 -0.73 -8.60
CA SER A 336 -22.05 -0.77 -7.95
C SER A 336 -23.15 -1.46 -8.78
N ALA A 337 -22.87 -1.77 -10.05
CA ALA A 337 -23.82 -2.37 -11.00
C ALA A 337 -23.59 -3.88 -11.29
N GLY A 338 -22.63 -4.55 -10.65
CA GLY A 338 -22.38 -5.98 -10.87
C GLY A 338 -21.88 -6.35 -12.28
N LEU A 339 -21.28 -5.41 -13.01
CA LEU A 339 -20.84 -5.60 -14.38
C LEU A 339 -19.50 -6.34 -14.47
N SER A 340 -19.32 -7.14 -15.52
CA SER A 340 -18.02 -7.76 -15.81
C SER A 340 -17.00 -6.73 -16.31
N TYR A 341 -15.70 -6.97 -16.08
CA TYR A 341 -14.62 -6.12 -16.62
C TYR A 341 -14.74 -5.86 -18.12
N GLY A 342 -15.14 -6.88 -18.88
CA GLY A 342 -15.34 -6.74 -20.33
C GLY A 342 -16.50 -5.78 -20.68
N ALA A 343 -17.58 -5.84 -19.93
CA ALA A 343 -18.73 -4.93 -20.12
C ALA A 343 -18.36 -3.48 -19.76
N VAL A 344 -17.66 -3.27 -18.64
CA VAL A 344 -17.15 -1.95 -18.20
C VAL A 344 -16.22 -1.35 -19.25
N LEU A 345 -15.25 -2.13 -19.74
CA LEU A 345 -14.30 -1.65 -20.74
C LEU A 345 -15.00 -1.33 -22.08
N THR A 346 -15.86 -2.25 -22.57
CA THR A 346 -16.56 -2.07 -23.83
C THR A 346 -17.54 -0.89 -23.77
N GLY A 347 -18.29 -0.78 -22.67
CA GLY A 347 -19.17 0.35 -22.41
C GLY A 347 -18.42 1.67 -22.34
N GLY A 348 -17.31 1.70 -21.57
CA GLY A 348 -16.45 2.88 -21.44
C GLY A 348 -15.86 3.34 -22.78
N ILE A 349 -15.40 2.42 -23.62
CA ILE A 349 -14.92 2.75 -24.97
C ILE A 349 -16.04 3.36 -25.82
N LYS A 350 -17.26 2.84 -25.76
CA LYS A 350 -18.41 3.43 -26.46
C LYS A 350 -18.68 4.86 -25.99
N GLN A 351 -18.67 5.09 -24.67
CA GLN A 351 -18.82 6.43 -24.08
C GLN A 351 -17.73 7.39 -24.57
N LEU A 352 -16.47 6.96 -24.61
CA LEU A 352 -15.33 7.75 -25.12
C LEU A 352 -15.51 8.10 -26.60
N LEU A 353 -16.00 7.17 -27.41
CA LEU A 353 -16.25 7.38 -28.84
C LEU A 353 -17.52 8.19 -29.12
N GLY A 354 -18.29 8.57 -28.10
CA GLY A 354 -19.52 9.31 -28.24
C GLY A 354 -20.73 8.47 -28.66
N ILE A 355 -20.62 7.14 -28.60
CA ILE A 355 -21.70 6.21 -28.97
C ILE A 355 -22.64 6.04 -27.77
N GLY A 356 -23.78 6.72 -27.80
CA GLY A 356 -24.73 6.73 -26.69
C GLY A 356 -24.17 7.37 -25.43
N ARG A 357 -23.37 8.44 -25.58
CA ARG A 357 -22.72 9.11 -24.43
C ARG A 357 -23.75 9.66 -23.46
N GLU A 358 -23.64 9.25 -22.22
CA GLU A 358 -24.46 9.74 -21.12
C GLU A 358 -23.96 11.10 -20.62
N GLU A 359 -24.88 11.94 -20.15
CA GLU A 359 -24.55 13.27 -19.61
C GLU A 359 -23.57 13.18 -18.42
N ARG A 360 -23.79 12.23 -17.50
CA ARG A 360 -22.90 11.94 -16.38
C ARG A 360 -21.47 11.66 -16.84
N PHE A 361 -21.28 10.87 -17.90
CA PHE A 361 -19.94 10.59 -18.43
C PHE A 361 -19.26 11.86 -18.95
N ALA A 362 -20.02 12.73 -19.62
CA ALA A 362 -19.51 14.01 -20.11
C ALA A 362 -19.11 14.95 -18.95
N GLN A 363 -19.90 14.99 -17.87
CA GLN A 363 -19.61 15.77 -16.67
C GLN A 363 -18.32 15.26 -15.98
N ILE A 364 -18.18 13.94 -15.77
CA ILE A 364 -16.96 13.34 -15.18
C ILE A 364 -15.74 13.65 -16.08
N MET A 365 -15.89 13.55 -17.40
CA MET A 365 -14.81 13.87 -18.35
C MET A 365 -14.39 15.34 -18.24
N GLN A 366 -15.32 16.27 -18.10
CA GLN A 366 -15.04 17.68 -17.86
C GLN A 366 -14.33 17.89 -16.50
N SER A 367 -14.85 17.27 -15.44
CA SER A 367 -14.24 17.34 -14.09
C SER A 367 -12.79 16.80 -14.11
N MET A 368 -12.55 15.68 -14.78
CA MET A 368 -11.20 15.14 -14.94
C MET A 368 -10.29 16.07 -15.76
N GLY A 369 -10.80 16.68 -16.83
CA GLY A 369 -10.04 17.69 -17.60
C GLY A 369 -9.62 18.88 -16.72
N GLN A 370 -10.53 19.38 -15.90
CA GLN A 370 -10.23 20.45 -14.94
C GLN A 370 -9.28 19.99 -13.84
N ALA A 371 -9.48 18.78 -13.30
CA ALA A 371 -8.60 18.22 -12.27
C ALA A 371 -7.17 18.02 -12.78
N PHE A 372 -6.99 17.63 -14.06
CA PHE A 372 -5.67 17.52 -14.67
C PHE A 372 -4.90 18.83 -14.67
N LEU A 373 -5.59 19.95 -14.84
CA LEU A 373 -4.99 21.29 -14.91
C LEU A 373 -4.84 21.96 -13.54
N TYR A 374 -5.79 21.72 -12.61
CA TYR A 374 -5.93 22.55 -11.42
C TYR A 374 -5.95 21.77 -10.09
N ARG A 375 -6.40 20.48 -10.06
CA ARG A 375 -6.49 19.73 -8.82
C ARG A 375 -5.13 19.20 -8.39
N ARG A 376 -4.74 19.52 -7.18
CA ARG A 376 -3.41 19.23 -6.65
C ARG A 376 -3.20 17.73 -6.45
N VAL A 377 -2.11 17.17 -6.98
CA VAL A 377 -1.66 15.77 -6.78
C VAL A 377 -0.24 15.67 -6.24
N CYS A 378 0.49 16.79 -6.20
CA CYS A 378 1.84 16.83 -5.67
C CYS A 378 2.13 18.19 -5.03
N LEU A 379 3.29 18.33 -4.39
CA LEU A 379 3.67 19.57 -3.70
C LEU A 379 3.66 20.80 -4.60
N VAL A 380 3.98 20.66 -5.88
CA VAL A 380 4.00 21.78 -6.84
C VAL A 380 2.65 22.05 -7.48
N GLY A 381 1.69 21.14 -7.42
CA GLY A 381 0.34 21.38 -7.96
C GLY A 381 -0.32 20.19 -8.62
N ALA A 382 -1.01 20.46 -9.72
CA ALA A 382 -1.83 19.52 -10.47
C ALA A 382 -0.99 18.50 -11.30
N PRO A 383 -1.61 17.46 -11.89
CA PRO A 383 -0.92 16.48 -12.74
C PRO A 383 -0.10 17.11 -13.87
N ILE A 384 -0.57 18.17 -14.49
CA ILE A 384 0.19 18.90 -15.53
C ILE A 384 1.54 19.39 -15.02
N MET A 385 1.62 19.84 -13.76
CA MET A 385 2.88 20.30 -13.16
C MET A 385 3.81 19.11 -12.89
N ALA A 386 3.29 17.99 -12.41
CA ALA A 386 4.07 16.77 -12.22
C ALA A 386 4.63 16.24 -13.56
N VAL A 387 3.80 16.20 -14.61
CA VAL A 387 4.22 15.83 -15.98
C VAL A 387 5.31 16.78 -16.49
N SER A 388 5.18 18.09 -16.22
CA SER A 388 6.20 19.09 -16.59
C SER A 388 7.53 18.83 -15.87
N CYS A 389 7.51 18.50 -14.58
CA CYS A 389 8.71 18.11 -13.84
C CYS A 389 9.35 16.83 -14.43
N ILE A 390 8.54 15.83 -14.78
CA ILE A 390 9.00 14.61 -15.44
C ILE A 390 9.64 14.94 -16.81
N LEU A 391 8.99 15.79 -17.62
CA LEU A 391 9.54 16.26 -18.90
C LEU A 391 10.90 16.92 -18.72
N LEU A 392 11.05 17.79 -17.72
CA LEU A 392 12.32 18.44 -17.41
C LEU A 392 13.41 17.43 -17.02
N LEU A 393 13.09 16.41 -16.20
CA LEU A 393 14.02 15.34 -15.84
C LEU A 393 14.49 14.57 -17.08
N PHE A 394 13.56 14.15 -17.94
CA PHE A 394 13.90 13.42 -19.17
C PHE A 394 14.65 14.29 -20.18
N THR A 395 14.33 15.59 -20.28
CA THR A 395 15.08 16.55 -21.10
C THR A 395 16.51 16.69 -20.60
N ALA A 396 16.72 16.87 -19.29
CA ALA A 396 18.04 16.93 -18.69
C ALA A 396 18.83 15.62 -18.93
N ALA A 397 18.17 14.48 -18.78
CA ALA A 397 18.77 13.19 -19.08
C ALA A 397 19.15 13.04 -20.56
N PHE A 398 18.30 13.48 -21.48
CA PHE A 398 18.56 13.45 -22.94
C PHE A 398 19.76 14.31 -23.33
N VAL A 399 19.85 15.52 -22.79
CA VAL A 399 20.96 16.46 -23.07
C VAL A 399 22.27 15.93 -22.49
N ALA A 400 22.23 15.37 -21.26
CA ALA A 400 23.40 14.84 -20.59
C ALA A 400 23.85 13.47 -21.13
N ALA A 401 22.96 12.69 -21.77
CA ALA A 401 23.27 11.38 -22.28
C ALA A 401 24.19 11.41 -23.50
N PRO A 402 25.14 10.45 -23.63
CA PRO A 402 25.88 10.27 -24.85
C PRO A 402 24.95 9.97 -26.03
N ALA A 403 25.35 10.41 -27.23
CA ALA A 403 24.55 10.15 -28.44
C ALA A 403 24.31 8.65 -28.68
N GLY A 404 23.24 8.32 -29.39
CA GLY A 404 22.90 6.95 -29.76
C GLY A 404 21.89 6.28 -28.82
N ALA A 405 22.19 5.09 -28.32
CA ALA A 405 21.26 4.26 -27.54
C ALA A 405 20.73 4.94 -26.27
N ALA A 406 21.58 5.65 -25.54
CA ALA A 406 21.18 6.31 -24.31
C ALA A 406 20.08 7.36 -24.55
N ARG A 407 20.24 8.22 -25.56
CA ARG A 407 19.22 9.21 -25.95
C ARG A 407 17.94 8.56 -26.44
N ARG A 408 18.04 7.50 -27.24
CA ARG A 408 16.84 6.75 -27.71
C ARG A 408 16.06 6.18 -26.54
N ARG A 409 16.70 5.54 -25.56
CA ARG A 409 16.05 5.05 -24.33
C ARG A 409 15.36 6.15 -23.54
N THR A 410 15.99 7.31 -23.44
CA THR A 410 15.40 8.47 -22.78
C THR A 410 14.10 8.89 -23.47
N VAL A 411 14.11 8.99 -24.82
CA VAL A 411 12.92 9.35 -25.60
C VAL A 411 11.84 8.28 -25.48
N VAL A 412 12.19 7.01 -25.64
CA VAL A 412 11.24 5.88 -25.52
C VAL A 412 10.61 5.86 -24.12
N GLY A 413 11.40 6.05 -23.06
CA GLY A 413 10.92 6.08 -21.68
C GLY A 413 9.96 7.25 -21.40
N PHE A 414 10.22 8.42 -22.00
CA PHE A 414 9.30 9.56 -21.86
C PHE A 414 8.04 9.38 -22.68
N VAL A 415 8.17 9.14 -24.00
CA VAL A 415 7.02 9.05 -24.93
C VAL A 415 6.13 7.85 -24.58
N GLY A 416 6.74 6.67 -24.30
CA GLY A 416 6.01 5.50 -23.85
C GLY A 416 5.30 5.73 -22.51
N GLY A 417 6.00 6.37 -21.56
CA GLY A 417 5.41 6.73 -20.26
C GLY A 417 4.24 7.70 -20.39
N ALA A 418 4.37 8.72 -21.24
CA ALA A 418 3.28 9.69 -21.49
C ALA A 418 2.07 9.02 -22.16
N PHE A 419 2.30 8.13 -23.13
CA PHE A 419 1.24 7.36 -23.78
C PHE A 419 0.49 6.46 -22.77
N CYS A 420 1.24 5.72 -21.96
CA CYS A 420 0.64 4.85 -20.93
C CYS A 420 -0.07 5.66 -19.84
N PHE A 421 0.45 6.84 -19.47
CA PHE A 421 -0.24 7.73 -18.55
C PHE A 421 -1.58 8.21 -19.11
N ALA A 422 -1.61 8.63 -20.37
CA ALA A 422 -2.85 9.05 -21.02
C ALA A 422 -3.86 7.90 -21.09
N ALA A 423 -3.43 6.69 -21.44
CA ALA A 423 -4.29 5.51 -21.46
C ALA A 423 -4.85 5.17 -20.07
N LEU A 424 -4.00 5.21 -19.03
CA LEU A 424 -4.42 4.98 -17.66
C LEU A 424 -5.37 6.08 -17.16
N TYR A 425 -5.14 7.32 -17.52
CA TYR A 425 -6.00 8.44 -17.19
C TYR A 425 -7.41 8.29 -17.79
N LEU A 426 -7.50 7.86 -19.06
CA LEU A 426 -8.75 7.51 -19.70
C LEU A 426 -9.42 6.29 -19.06
N PHE A 427 -8.63 5.32 -18.61
CA PHE A 427 -9.17 4.18 -17.87
C PHE A 427 -9.79 4.60 -16.53
N HIS A 428 -9.16 5.52 -15.80
CA HIS A 428 -9.74 6.06 -14.55
C HIS A 428 -11.06 6.83 -14.81
N LEU A 429 -11.19 7.54 -15.94
CA LEU A 429 -12.46 8.14 -16.34
C LEU A 429 -13.57 7.10 -16.44
N ILE A 430 -13.27 5.93 -17.04
CA ILE A 430 -14.21 4.82 -17.13
C ILE A 430 -14.54 4.28 -15.73
N LEU A 431 -13.54 4.13 -14.85
CA LEU A 431 -13.76 3.66 -13.50
C LEU A 431 -14.62 4.62 -12.67
N TYR A 432 -14.41 5.93 -12.77
CA TYR A 432 -15.25 6.92 -12.08
C TYR A 432 -16.71 6.86 -12.52
N PHE A 433 -16.95 6.50 -13.77
CA PHE A 433 -18.30 6.36 -14.29
C PHE A 433 -18.99 5.07 -13.81
N TYR A 434 -18.29 3.93 -13.77
CA TYR A 434 -18.89 2.63 -13.48
C TYR A 434 -18.78 2.17 -12.03
N ASN A 435 -17.70 2.55 -11.31
CA ASN A 435 -17.39 1.99 -9.99
C ASN A 435 -17.76 2.89 -8.81
N PHE A 436 -18.05 4.16 -9.08
CA PHE A 436 -18.38 5.13 -8.04
C PHE A 436 -19.87 5.51 -8.10
N SER A 437 -20.43 5.90 -6.96
CA SER A 437 -21.75 6.53 -6.92
C SER A 437 -21.78 7.79 -7.79
N GLU A 438 -22.95 8.32 -8.07
CA GLU A 438 -23.09 9.52 -8.93
C GLU A 438 -22.36 10.72 -8.29
N ALA A 439 -22.54 10.92 -7.00
CA ALA A 439 -21.90 12.02 -6.27
C ALA A 439 -20.37 11.85 -6.19
N GLU A 440 -19.89 10.66 -5.82
CA GLU A 440 -18.45 10.38 -5.71
C GLU A 440 -17.72 10.44 -7.05
N GLY A 441 -18.34 9.88 -8.11
CA GLY A 441 -17.78 9.91 -9.46
C GLY A 441 -17.66 11.33 -10.00
N SER A 442 -18.69 12.16 -9.81
CA SER A 442 -18.70 13.56 -10.24
C SER A 442 -17.72 14.43 -9.44
N ALA A 443 -17.55 14.15 -8.13
CA ALA A 443 -16.58 14.82 -7.26
C ALA A 443 -15.15 14.32 -7.46
N LEU A 444 -14.93 13.23 -8.22
CA LEU A 444 -13.66 12.54 -8.39
C LEU A 444 -13.07 12.16 -7.00
N LYS A 445 -13.82 11.39 -6.21
CA LYS A 445 -13.37 10.93 -4.88
C LYS A 445 -11.98 10.28 -4.98
N ASP A 446 -11.09 10.61 -4.05
CA ASP A 446 -9.72 10.06 -3.96
C ASP A 446 -8.86 10.23 -5.25
N TYR A 447 -9.15 11.22 -6.07
CA TYR A 447 -8.47 11.46 -7.34
C TYR A 447 -6.93 11.44 -7.21
N GLU A 448 -6.42 12.04 -6.14
CA GLU A 448 -4.99 12.12 -5.86
C GLU A 448 -4.38 10.73 -5.67
N ARG A 449 -5.06 9.85 -4.96
CA ARG A 449 -4.63 8.48 -4.67
C ARG A 449 -4.60 7.60 -5.92
N TYR A 450 -5.43 7.90 -6.90
CA TYR A 450 -5.47 7.11 -8.15
C TYR A 450 -4.46 7.60 -9.20
N ILE A 451 -4.19 8.90 -9.24
CA ILE A 451 -3.33 9.49 -10.28
C ILE A 451 -1.86 9.60 -9.85
N ALA A 452 -1.59 9.92 -8.59
CA ALA A 452 -0.24 10.11 -8.07
C ALA A 452 0.69 8.89 -8.23
N PRO A 453 0.27 7.63 -8.01
CA PRO A 453 1.16 6.48 -8.07
C PRO A 453 1.87 6.31 -9.42
N TYR A 454 1.16 6.54 -10.52
CA TYR A 454 1.78 6.46 -11.84
C TYR A 454 2.87 7.53 -12.03
N LEU A 455 2.52 8.76 -11.71
CA LEU A 455 3.44 9.91 -11.86
C LEU A 455 4.66 9.75 -10.96
N GLN A 456 4.47 9.26 -9.75
CA GLN A 456 5.56 8.96 -8.80
C GLN A 456 6.53 7.91 -9.33
N GLY A 457 6.04 6.77 -9.79
CA GLY A 457 6.90 5.72 -10.34
C GLY A 457 7.57 6.14 -11.65
N TRP A 458 6.87 6.91 -12.51
CA TRP A 458 7.46 7.44 -13.74
C TRP A 458 8.55 8.50 -13.46
N MET A 459 8.37 9.32 -12.42
CA MET A 459 9.39 10.26 -11.95
C MET A 459 10.62 9.55 -11.37
N LEU A 460 10.44 8.46 -10.61
CA LEU A 460 11.53 7.59 -10.15
C LEU A 460 12.35 7.05 -11.34
N TYR A 461 11.67 6.58 -12.37
CA TYR A 461 12.33 6.15 -13.61
C TYR A 461 13.06 7.31 -14.30
N GLY A 462 12.53 8.52 -14.29
CA GLY A 462 13.20 9.72 -14.77
C GLY A 462 14.52 10.00 -14.03
N PHE A 463 14.56 9.90 -12.70
CA PHE A 463 15.79 9.98 -11.91
C PHE A 463 16.78 8.87 -12.24
N CYS A 464 16.31 7.66 -12.49
CA CYS A 464 17.14 6.54 -12.93
C CYS A 464 17.84 6.84 -14.27
N VAL A 465 17.09 7.34 -15.26
CA VAL A 465 17.63 7.69 -16.58
C VAL A 465 18.62 8.86 -16.51
N LEU A 466 18.34 9.86 -15.68
CA LEU A 466 19.28 10.97 -15.42
C LEU A 466 20.55 10.47 -14.72
N GLY A 467 20.43 9.59 -13.73
CA GLY A 467 21.55 8.92 -13.06
C GLY A 467 22.43 8.14 -14.05
N PHE A 468 21.81 7.44 -15.02
CA PHE A 468 22.53 6.79 -16.11
C PHE A 468 23.33 7.78 -16.96
N ALA A 469 22.72 8.89 -17.35
CA ALA A 469 23.40 9.94 -18.14
C ALA A 469 24.63 10.50 -17.38
N VAL A 470 24.51 10.71 -16.07
CA VAL A 470 25.62 11.13 -15.20
C VAL A 470 26.73 10.07 -15.13
N GLY A 471 26.36 8.79 -15.09
CA GLY A 471 27.31 7.67 -14.99
C GLY A 471 28.05 7.34 -16.29
N GLN A 472 27.43 7.62 -17.45
CA GLN A 472 27.98 7.31 -18.79
C GLN A 472 28.61 8.54 -19.46
N GLY A 473 28.21 9.75 -19.06
CA GLY A 473 28.67 10.98 -19.64
C GLY A 473 30.17 11.24 -19.39
N SER A 474 30.81 12.00 -20.26
CA SER A 474 32.16 12.47 -20.10
C SER A 474 32.23 13.99 -20.33
N GLY A 475 33.22 14.63 -19.76
CA GLY A 475 33.47 16.06 -20.00
C GLY A 475 32.30 16.99 -19.64
N ALA A 476 31.85 17.81 -20.57
CA ALA A 476 30.78 18.80 -20.37
C ALA A 476 29.41 18.13 -20.10
N ALA A 477 29.06 17.04 -20.79
CA ALA A 477 27.78 16.33 -20.61
C ALA A 477 27.64 15.78 -19.20
N GLN A 478 28.69 15.20 -18.63
CA GLN A 478 28.70 14.73 -17.26
C GLN A 478 28.54 15.86 -16.23
N ARG A 479 29.20 16.99 -16.46
CA ARG A 479 29.04 18.18 -15.59
C ARG A 479 27.63 18.71 -15.64
N LEU A 480 27.03 18.80 -16.82
CA LEU A 480 25.63 19.21 -16.98
C LEU A 480 24.65 18.24 -16.27
N GLY A 481 24.83 16.93 -16.42
CA GLY A 481 24.02 15.94 -15.73
C GLY A 481 24.12 16.04 -14.20
N ARG A 482 25.33 16.26 -13.66
CA ARG A 482 25.53 16.49 -12.21
C ARG A 482 24.86 17.77 -11.74
N ALA A 483 24.97 18.85 -12.51
CA ALA A 483 24.32 20.12 -12.21
C ALA A 483 22.80 19.97 -12.23
N ALA A 484 22.24 19.29 -13.23
CA ALA A 484 20.81 19.02 -13.33
C ALA A 484 20.30 18.17 -12.13
N LEU A 485 21.04 17.13 -11.74
CA LEU A 485 20.69 16.31 -10.58
C LEU A 485 20.80 17.11 -9.26
N GLY A 486 21.83 17.93 -9.11
CA GLY A 486 21.99 18.83 -7.97
C GLY A 486 20.87 19.87 -7.89
N LEU A 487 20.49 20.47 -9.03
CA LEU A 487 19.36 21.41 -9.12
C LEU A 487 18.02 20.72 -8.77
N ALA A 488 17.78 19.50 -9.28
CA ALA A 488 16.59 18.74 -8.93
C ALA A 488 16.51 18.44 -7.43
N ALA A 489 17.63 18.03 -6.81
CA ALA A 489 17.69 17.81 -5.37
C ALA A 489 17.47 19.12 -4.59
N ALA A 490 18.10 20.23 -5.00
CA ALA A 490 17.91 21.54 -4.37
C ALA A 490 16.45 22.04 -4.54
N ALA A 491 15.83 21.82 -5.70
CA ALA A 491 14.44 22.17 -5.93
C ALA A 491 13.50 21.37 -5.03
N VAL A 492 13.71 20.06 -4.89
CA VAL A 492 12.92 19.22 -3.97
C VAL A 492 13.06 19.73 -2.54
N LEU A 493 14.28 19.94 -2.04
CA LEU A 493 14.51 20.48 -0.70
C LEU A 493 13.89 21.88 -0.51
N GLY A 494 14.02 22.75 -1.51
CA GLY A 494 13.42 24.08 -1.50
C GLY A 494 11.88 24.04 -1.46
N ILE A 495 11.26 23.13 -2.21
CA ILE A 495 9.80 22.91 -2.20
C ILE A 495 9.35 22.40 -0.83
N PHE A 496 10.09 21.45 -0.23
CA PHE A 496 9.80 20.97 1.12
C PHE A 496 9.89 22.10 2.15
N ALA A 497 10.96 22.90 2.11
CA ALA A 497 11.12 24.04 3.00
C ALA A 497 10.01 25.09 2.82
N TRP A 498 9.67 25.39 1.57
CA TRP A 498 8.63 26.37 1.23
C TRP A 498 7.23 25.91 1.66
N ARG A 499 6.92 24.64 1.51
CA ARG A 499 5.62 24.07 1.90
C ARG A 499 5.50 23.79 3.41
N GLY A 500 6.58 23.96 4.16
CA GLY A 500 6.60 23.75 5.58
C GLY A 500 6.33 22.30 5.99
N VAL A 501 6.79 21.34 5.17
CA VAL A 501 6.71 19.92 5.55
C VAL A 501 7.62 19.72 6.75
N PRO A 502 7.07 19.43 7.95
CA PRO A 502 7.90 19.31 9.13
C PRO A 502 8.83 18.11 9.01
N ALA A 503 10.13 18.28 9.23
CA ALA A 503 11.08 17.17 9.26
C ALA A 503 10.67 16.10 10.28
N ALA A 504 10.04 16.50 11.38
CA ALA A 504 9.49 15.60 12.40
C ALA A 504 8.31 14.75 11.91
N GLY A 505 7.59 15.18 10.86
CA GLY A 505 6.47 14.44 10.27
C GLY A 505 6.87 13.29 9.36
N PHE A 506 8.16 13.03 9.18
CA PHE A 506 8.62 11.94 8.31
C PHE A 506 8.21 10.56 8.84
N TRP A 507 8.19 10.38 10.16
CA TRP A 507 8.10 9.07 10.80
C TRP A 507 7.11 8.97 11.93
N THR A 508 6.56 10.09 12.40
CA THR A 508 5.67 10.13 13.56
C THR A 508 4.36 10.78 13.20
N ASN A 509 3.29 10.21 13.72
CA ASN A 509 1.97 10.82 13.71
C ASN A 509 1.85 11.83 14.85
N ALA A 510 0.77 12.62 14.87
CA ALA A 510 0.49 13.52 15.97
C ALA A 510 0.33 12.72 17.28
N ASP A 511 1.01 13.14 18.34
CA ASP A 511 0.98 12.46 19.65
C ASP A 511 -0.45 12.26 20.18
N SER A 512 -1.35 13.20 19.89
CA SER A 512 -2.76 13.10 20.27
C SER A 512 -3.46 11.85 19.69
N LEU A 513 -3.17 11.49 18.42
CA LEU A 513 -3.71 10.29 17.80
C LEU A 513 -3.15 9.02 18.43
N TYR A 514 -1.87 9.02 18.76
CA TYR A 514 -1.25 7.89 19.46
C TYR A 514 -1.76 7.74 20.89
N THR A 515 -2.07 8.83 21.60
CA THR A 515 -2.63 8.77 22.95
C THR A 515 -3.97 8.05 22.94
N LEU A 516 -4.90 8.46 22.06
CA LEU A 516 -6.20 7.80 21.92
C LEU A 516 -6.03 6.34 21.47
N ARG A 517 -5.14 6.10 20.50
CA ARG A 517 -4.89 4.77 19.95
C ARG A 517 -4.35 3.80 21.02
N ARG A 518 -3.42 4.26 21.87
CA ARG A 518 -2.87 3.47 22.98
C ARG A 518 -3.92 3.20 24.06
N ASP A 519 -4.75 4.19 24.39
CA ASP A 519 -5.83 4.02 25.36
C ASP A 519 -6.80 2.90 24.93
N VAL A 520 -7.30 2.95 23.70
CA VAL A 520 -8.20 1.91 23.17
C VAL A 520 -7.49 0.55 23.09
N LYS A 521 -6.24 0.52 22.64
CA LYS A 521 -5.46 -0.72 22.57
C LYS A 521 -5.31 -1.38 23.95
N ASN A 522 -4.92 -0.62 24.97
CA ASN A 522 -4.74 -1.13 26.33
C ASN A 522 -6.05 -1.71 26.89
N ARG A 523 -7.17 -1.03 26.62
CA ARG A 523 -8.50 -1.53 27.03
C ARG A 523 -8.90 -2.81 26.29
N ALA A 524 -8.68 -2.83 24.98
CA ALA A 524 -8.98 -4.02 24.18
C ALA A 524 -8.09 -5.21 24.57
N GLU A 525 -6.81 -5.00 24.87
CA GLU A 525 -5.92 -6.05 25.38
C GLU A 525 -6.43 -6.65 26.69
N ALA A 526 -6.94 -5.82 27.60
CA ALA A 526 -7.57 -6.29 28.83
C ALA A 526 -8.84 -7.11 28.53
N MET A 527 -9.70 -6.65 27.61
CA MET A 527 -10.91 -7.36 27.22
C MET A 527 -10.61 -8.68 26.49
N ASN A 528 -9.55 -8.75 25.70
CA ASN A 528 -9.10 -9.95 25.00
C ASN A 528 -8.64 -11.09 25.95
N THR A 529 -8.49 -10.81 27.25
CA THR A 529 -8.23 -11.87 28.25
C THR A 529 -9.46 -12.73 28.53
N VAL A 530 -10.65 -12.24 28.17
CA VAL A 530 -11.93 -12.90 28.40
C VAL A 530 -12.75 -13.12 27.13
N LEU A 531 -12.35 -12.51 26.01
CA LEU A 531 -12.98 -12.65 24.71
C LEU A 531 -12.25 -13.69 23.87
N ASP A 532 -12.99 -14.62 23.31
CA ASP A 532 -12.50 -15.61 22.38
C ASP A 532 -12.92 -15.30 20.94
N TRP A 533 -12.26 -15.95 20.00
CA TRP A 533 -12.45 -15.75 18.58
C TRP A 533 -13.91 -15.93 18.07
N PRO A 534 -14.72 -16.90 18.52
CA PRO A 534 -16.08 -17.02 18.02
C PRO A 534 -17.05 -16.00 18.61
N ASP A 535 -16.66 -15.30 19.69
CA ASP A 535 -17.51 -14.33 20.36
C ASP A 535 -17.90 -13.18 19.45
N ARG A 536 -19.12 -12.68 19.65
CA ARG A 536 -19.70 -11.57 18.89
C ARG A 536 -19.93 -10.38 19.83
N VAL A 537 -19.31 -9.27 19.49
CA VAL A 537 -19.33 -8.05 20.32
C VAL A 537 -20.01 -6.92 19.57
N LEU A 538 -20.97 -6.27 20.20
CA LEU A 538 -21.54 -4.99 19.77
C LEU A 538 -20.78 -3.85 20.48
N VAL A 539 -20.30 -2.86 19.75
CA VAL A 539 -19.57 -1.71 20.32
C VAL A 539 -20.44 -0.48 20.26
N ILE A 540 -20.64 0.16 21.40
CA ILE A 540 -21.32 1.46 21.53
C ILE A 540 -20.33 2.50 22.03
N SER A 541 -20.16 3.59 21.28
CA SER A 541 -19.33 4.74 21.66
C SER A 541 -20.06 6.02 21.27
N GLN A 542 -20.87 6.56 22.20
CA GLN A 542 -21.68 7.74 21.95
C GLN A 542 -20.82 8.99 21.67
N GLY A 543 -21.21 9.76 20.68
CA GLY A 543 -20.46 10.94 20.22
C GLY A 543 -19.09 10.64 19.60
N ASP A 544 -18.86 9.40 19.13
CA ASP A 544 -17.66 9.03 18.36
C ASP A 544 -17.88 9.30 16.86
N ASP A 545 -16.84 9.77 16.20
CA ASP A 545 -16.78 9.92 14.74
C ASP A 545 -16.39 8.60 14.02
N ALA A 546 -16.63 7.47 14.64
CA ALA A 546 -16.21 6.13 14.28
C ALA A 546 -14.72 5.81 14.54
N THR A 547 -13.89 6.76 14.92
CA THR A 547 -12.44 6.53 15.16
C THR A 547 -12.22 5.46 16.23
N ARG A 548 -12.90 5.56 17.38
CA ARG A 548 -12.77 4.59 18.48
C ARG A 548 -13.33 3.23 18.09
N TRP A 549 -14.47 3.23 17.38
CA TRP A 549 -15.07 2.00 16.87
C TRP A 549 -14.11 1.24 15.93
N TYR A 550 -13.42 1.94 15.00
CA TYR A 550 -12.42 1.31 14.14
C TYR A 550 -11.24 0.74 14.94
N TYR A 551 -10.82 1.44 15.99
CA TYR A 551 -9.76 0.96 16.86
C TYR A 551 -10.18 -0.32 17.61
N TYR A 552 -11.38 -0.36 18.19
CA TYR A 552 -11.90 -1.58 18.84
C TYR A 552 -12.06 -2.73 17.84
N LYS A 553 -12.63 -2.46 16.66
CA LYS A 553 -12.77 -3.48 15.61
C LYS A 553 -11.42 -4.10 15.22
N TYR A 554 -10.38 -3.30 15.20
CA TYR A 554 -9.03 -3.76 14.86
C TYR A 554 -8.33 -4.48 16.03
N GLU A 555 -8.56 -4.06 17.28
CA GLU A 555 -7.84 -4.59 18.45
C GLU A 555 -8.53 -5.78 19.11
N LEU A 556 -9.85 -5.88 19.06
CA LEU A 556 -10.57 -6.99 19.69
C LEU A 556 -10.35 -8.30 18.93
N THR A 557 -10.14 -9.38 19.69
CA THR A 557 -10.03 -10.75 19.17
C THR A 557 -11.39 -11.25 18.67
N ALA A 558 -12.46 -10.85 19.33
CA ALA A 558 -13.83 -11.18 19.00
C ALA A 558 -14.35 -10.43 17.76
N LYS A 559 -15.42 -10.93 17.16
CA LYS A 559 -16.07 -10.31 16.00
C LYS A 559 -16.88 -9.09 16.43
N VAL A 560 -16.48 -7.90 15.98
CA VAL A 560 -17.31 -6.70 16.10
C VAL A 560 -18.41 -6.75 15.05
N VAL A 561 -19.65 -6.84 15.48
CA VAL A 561 -20.80 -7.16 14.62
C VAL A 561 -21.51 -5.92 14.06
N ASN A 562 -21.40 -4.79 14.72
CA ASN A 562 -21.96 -3.57 14.17
C ASN A 562 -21.06 -2.99 13.07
N GLY A 563 -21.69 -2.51 12.01
CA GLY A 563 -21.02 -1.83 10.91
C GLY A 563 -20.83 -0.35 11.18
N TYR A 564 -19.93 0.27 10.44
CA TYR A 564 -19.77 1.70 10.41
C TYR A 564 -20.99 2.36 9.73
N GLY A 565 -21.50 3.43 10.32
CA GLY A 565 -22.52 4.27 9.71
C GLY A 565 -23.95 3.71 9.63
N GLY A 566 -24.13 2.41 9.69
CA GLY A 566 -25.42 1.74 9.60
C GLY A 566 -25.92 1.26 10.94
N THR A 567 -25.37 1.75 12.06
CA THR A 567 -25.62 1.16 13.34
C THR A 567 -26.33 2.11 14.25
N TRP A 568 -27.45 1.67 14.62
CA TRP A 568 -28.31 2.24 15.63
C TRP A 568 -27.61 2.45 16.97
N TRP A 569 -26.54 1.70 17.22
CA TRP A 569 -25.93 1.55 18.53
C TRP A 569 -24.48 2.05 18.59
N GLY A 570 -23.91 2.44 17.48
CA GLY A 570 -22.50 2.83 17.44
C GLY A 570 -22.28 4.31 17.68
N ASN A 571 -23.28 5.14 17.33
CA ASN A 571 -23.04 6.57 17.20
C ASN A 571 -24.35 7.31 16.97
N ASP A 572 -24.73 8.16 17.86
CA ASP A 572 -25.97 8.95 17.82
C ASP A 572 -25.75 10.44 17.56
N ASP A 573 -24.52 10.91 17.54
CA ASP A 573 -24.24 12.29 17.16
C ASP A 573 -24.23 12.44 15.63
N TYR A 574 -25.43 12.54 15.07
CA TYR A 574 -25.63 12.75 13.64
C TYR A 574 -25.14 14.12 13.16
N SER A 575 -24.96 15.08 14.05
CA SER A 575 -24.54 16.43 13.69
C SER A 575 -23.05 16.51 13.35
N SER A 576 -22.23 15.60 13.86
CA SER A 576 -20.78 15.53 13.61
C SER A 576 -20.40 14.65 12.43
N ARG A 577 -21.34 14.00 11.76
CA ARG A 577 -21.05 13.07 10.68
C ARG A 577 -20.95 13.76 9.34
N TRP A 578 -19.79 13.61 8.77
CA TRP A 578 -19.44 14.09 7.43
C TRP A 578 -19.51 13.00 6.36
N ASP A 579 -20.01 11.82 6.71
CA ASP A 579 -20.11 10.70 5.82
C ASP A 579 -21.36 10.80 4.94
N SER A 580 -21.17 11.06 3.66
CA SER A 580 -22.24 11.15 2.69
C SER A 580 -23.06 9.85 2.57
N ASP A 581 -22.41 8.68 2.78
CA ASP A 581 -23.08 7.39 2.66
C ASP A 581 -24.04 7.15 3.84
N PHE A 582 -23.66 7.63 5.03
CA PHE A 582 -24.55 7.58 6.19
C PHE A 582 -25.71 8.57 6.07
N MET A 583 -25.45 9.80 5.63
CA MET A 583 -26.51 10.78 5.38
C MET A 583 -27.47 10.29 4.30
N ASN A 584 -26.97 9.67 3.25
CA ASN A 584 -27.80 9.03 2.22
C ASN A 584 -28.63 7.87 2.80
N LEU A 585 -28.09 7.10 3.73
CA LEU A 585 -28.83 6.04 4.41
C LEU A 585 -29.92 6.63 5.31
N VAL A 586 -29.61 7.66 6.12
CA VAL A 586 -30.57 8.35 6.96
C VAL A 586 -31.68 9.00 6.12
N GLU A 587 -31.33 9.65 5.02
CA GLU A 587 -32.30 10.22 4.08
C GLU A 587 -33.15 9.12 3.40
N SER A 588 -32.54 8.00 3.01
CA SER A 588 -33.26 6.87 2.39
C SER A 588 -34.26 6.21 3.33
N LEU A 589 -33.96 6.20 4.65
CA LEU A 589 -34.84 5.69 5.69
C LEU A 589 -35.83 6.73 6.20
N ASN A 590 -35.67 7.99 5.78
CA ASN A 590 -36.50 9.11 6.21
C ASN A 590 -36.50 9.32 7.73
N TRP A 591 -35.34 9.03 8.38
CA TRP A 591 -35.20 9.08 9.82
C TRP A 591 -34.68 10.45 10.30
N THR A 592 -35.26 10.89 11.41
CA THR A 592 -34.79 12.04 12.18
C THR A 592 -34.10 11.54 13.47
N LEU A 593 -33.41 12.44 14.21
CA LEU A 593 -32.88 12.10 15.54
C LEU A 593 -34.01 11.63 16.47
N TYR A 594 -35.19 12.21 16.37
CA TYR A 594 -36.37 11.81 17.13
C TYR A 594 -36.81 10.39 16.80
N ASP A 595 -36.80 10.01 15.53
CA ASP A 595 -37.13 8.64 15.10
C ASP A 595 -36.10 7.62 15.63
N PHE A 596 -34.84 8.02 15.71
CA PHE A 596 -33.79 7.20 16.29
C PHE A 596 -34.07 6.93 17.77
N GLU A 597 -34.30 7.96 18.60
CA GLU A 597 -34.62 7.80 20.01
C GLU A 597 -35.89 6.96 20.24
N ALA A 598 -36.88 7.09 19.36
CA ALA A 598 -38.14 6.32 19.44
C ALA A 598 -37.95 4.81 19.17
N VAL A 599 -36.98 4.42 18.35
CA VAL A 599 -36.72 3.01 18.00
C VAL A 599 -35.56 2.40 18.76
N CYS A 600 -34.60 3.19 19.22
CA CYS A 600 -33.44 2.74 19.97
C CYS A 600 -33.76 2.65 21.49
N THR A 601 -34.52 1.67 21.87
CA THR A 601 -34.90 1.38 23.28
C THR A 601 -34.12 0.19 23.82
N ALA A 602 -34.13 0.01 25.14
CA ALA A 602 -33.52 -1.15 25.78
C ALA A 602 -34.11 -2.47 25.28
N ASP A 603 -35.43 -2.50 24.97
CA ASP A 603 -36.09 -3.69 24.42
C ASP A 603 -35.68 -3.96 22.98
N SER A 604 -35.52 -2.94 22.14
CA SER A 604 -35.04 -3.12 20.75
C SER A 604 -33.57 -3.53 20.72
N LEU A 605 -32.72 -3.03 21.62
CA LEU A 605 -31.33 -3.47 21.76
C LEU A 605 -31.26 -4.96 22.11
N THR A 606 -31.98 -5.37 23.15
CA THR A 606 -31.97 -6.79 23.58
C THR A 606 -32.55 -7.72 22.50
N ALA A 607 -33.59 -7.29 21.77
CA ALA A 607 -34.15 -8.03 20.65
C ALA A 607 -33.12 -8.15 19.50
N TYR A 608 -32.41 -7.09 19.17
CA TYR A 608 -31.37 -7.11 18.15
C TYR A 608 -30.21 -8.03 18.52
N MET A 609 -29.75 -7.96 19.79
CA MET A 609 -28.67 -8.83 20.25
C MET A 609 -29.06 -10.32 20.22
N GLU A 610 -30.30 -10.65 20.58
CA GLU A 610 -30.82 -12.03 20.51
C GLU A 610 -30.92 -12.50 19.04
N GLU A 611 -31.52 -11.69 18.17
CA GLU A 611 -31.64 -11.99 16.73
C GLU A 611 -30.28 -12.23 16.07
N LYS A 612 -29.31 -11.38 16.36
CA LYS A 612 -27.96 -11.44 15.77
C LYS A 612 -27.01 -12.36 16.53
N GLN A 613 -27.46 -13.03 17.58
CA GLN A 613 -26.65 -13.93 18.41
C GLN A 613 -25.39 -13.23 18.92
N ILE A 614 -25.55 -12.07 19.54
CA ILE A 614 -24.46 -11.26 20.07
C ILE A 614 -24.21 -11.66 21.52
N ASP A 615 -22.96 -11.99 21.86
CA ASP A 615 -22.59 -12.52 23.18
C ASP A 615 -22.26 -11.41 24.16
N TYR A 616 -21.66 -10.32 23.68
CA TYR A 616 -21.18 -9.22 24.51
C TYR A 616 -21.55 -7.86 23.94
N LEU A 617 -21.71 -6.92 24.87
CA LEU A 617 -21.90 -5.49 24.60
C LEU A 617 -20.73 -4.71 25.21
N LEU A 618 -19.98 -3.98 24.39
CA LEU A 618 -18.97 -3.05 24.86
C LEU A 618 -19.57 -1.64 24.86
N ILE A 619 -19.74 -1.07 26.04
CA ILE A 619 -20.03 0.37 26.20
C ILE A 619 -18.68 1.08 26.38
N ASP A 620 -18.17 1.71 25.33
CA ASP A 620 -16.95 2.51 25.40
C ASP A 620 -17.24 3.93 25.95
N ARG A 621 -18.33 4.52 25.50
CA ARG A 621 -18.82 5.83 25.97
C ARG A 621 -20.32 5.80 26.09
N ALA A 622 -20.82 6.19 27.26
CA ALA A 622 -22.25 6.38 27.50
C ALA A 622 -22.56 7.87 27.65
N ASP A 623 -23.72 8.28 27.18
CA ASP A 623 -24.31 9.60 27.37
C ASP A 623 -25.52 9.57 28.29
N ASP A 624 -26.16 10.73 28.51
CA ASP A 624 -27.34 10.85 29.35
C ASP A 624 -28.54 10.07 28.78
N TYR A 625 -28.59 9.85 27.45
CA TYR A 625 -29.65 9.07 26.82
C TYR A 625 -29.53 7.60 27.20
N LEU A 626 -28.32 7.01 27.05
CA LEU A 626 -28.08 5.63 27.45
C LEU A 626 -28.31 5.42 28.96
N GLU A 627 -27.88 6.37 29.79
CA GLU A 627 -28.14 6.31 31.24
C GLU A 627 -29.63 6.26 31.53
N ARG A 628 -30.43 7.14 30.91
CA ARG A 628 -31.87 7.25 31.17
C ARG A 628 -32.66 6.04 30.67
N GLU A 629 -32.41 5.63 29.44
CA GLU A 629 -33.25 4.64 28.72
C GLU A 629 -32.83 3.19 28.93
N PHE A 630 -31.55 2.95 29.19
CA PHE A 630 -31.02 1.58 29.20
C PHE A 630 -30.59 1.09 30.59
N SER A 631 -30.36 2.00 31.55
CA SER A 631 -29.74 1.70 32.85
C SER A 631 -30.47 0.56 33.62
N SER A 632 -31.79 0.46 33.49
CA SER A 632 -32.58 -0.56 34.16
C SER A 632 -32.31 -2.01 33.74
N ARG A 633 -31.67 -2.20 32.58
CA ARG A 633 -31.33 -3.52 32.01
C ARG A 633 -29.91 -3.94 32.36
N PHE A 634 -29.13 -3.11 33.02
CA PHE A 634 -27.72 -3.33 33.36
C PHE A 634 -27.53 -3.57 34.85
N GLU A 635 -26.76 -4.59 35.21
CA GLU A 635 -26.36 -4.82 36.59
C GLU A 635 -25.50 -3.63 37.08
N GLY A 636 -25.93 -3.03 38.16
CA GLY A 636 -25.32 -1.80 38.69
C GLY A 636 -25.72 -0.50 37.96
N GLY A 637 -26.53 -0.59 36.92
CA GLY A 637 -26.96 0.54 36.09
C GLY A 637 -25.88 1.07 35.15
N LEU A 638 -26.27 1.97 34.24
CA LEU A 638 -25.35 2.75 33.41
C LEU A 638 -25.24 4.17 33.98
N LYS A 639 -24.09 4.80 33.76
CA LYS A 639 -23.89 6.23 34.06
C LYS A 639 -23.21 6.90 32.85
N ALA A 640 -23.65 8.11 32.54
CA ALA A 640 -22.97 8.94 31.57
C ALA A 640 -21.50 9.12 31.97
N ASN A 641 -20.62 9.07 30.97
CA ASN A 641 -19.17 9.18 31.15
C ASN A 641 -18.50 8.10 32.03
N MET A 642 -19.15 6.94 32.18
CA MET A 642 -18.55 5.81 32.86
C MET A 642 -17.32 5.29 32.10
N PRO A 643 -16.37 4.59 32.76
CA PRO A 643 -15.27 3.92 32.08
C PRO A 643 -15.78 2.88 31.08
N ALA A 644 -15.02 2.64 30.00
CA ALA A 644 -15.34 1.60 29.03
C ALA A 644 -15.51 0.23 29.72
N THR A 645 -16.65 -0.40 29.54
CA THR A 645 -17.03 -1.63 30.25
C THR A 645 -17.58 -2.66 29.26
N LEU A 646 -17.09 -3.88 29.39
CA LEU A 646 -17.61 -5.04 28.65
C LEU A 646 -18.70 -5.72 29.47
N TYR A 647 -19.85 -5.97 28.84
CA TYR A 647 -20.99 -6.63 29.46
C TYR A 647 -21.28 -7.94 28.72
N ARG A 648 -21.56 -9.02 29.46
CA ARG A 648 -22.14 -10.25 28.90
C ARG A 648 -23.63 -10.08 28.70
N PHE A 649 -24.16 -10.52 27.60
CA PHE A 649 -25.59 -10.57 27.34
C PHE A 649 -26.19 -11.84 27.93
N GLU A 650 -27.09 -11.69 28.90
CA GLU A 650 -27.73 -12.81 29.62
C GLU A 650 -29.05 -13.24 28.99
N GLY A 651 -29.55 -12.53 28.01
CA GLY A 651 -30.78 -12.80 27.26
C GLY A 651 -31.87 -11.77 27.48
N ARG A 652 -32.70 -11.60 26.45
CA ARG A 652 -33.81 -10.60 26.43
C ARG A 652 -34.82 -10.77 27.53
N SER A 653 -35.15 -12.03 27.90
CA SER A 653 -36.17 -12.36 28.91
C SER A 653 -35.73 -12.05 30.36
N LYS A 654 -34.45 -11.80 30.58
CA LYS A 654 -33.90 -11.47 31.90
C LYS A 654 -34.23 -10.04 32.30
N PRO A 655 -34.63 -9.74 33.55
CA PRO A 655 -34.81 -8.38 34.05
C PRO A 655 -33.50 -7.58 33.92
N ILE A 656 -32.39 -8.18 34.34
CA ILE A 656 -31.02 -7.69 34.07
C ILE A 656 -30.50 -8.47 32.88
N ALA A 657 -30.36 -7.80 31.75
CA ALA A 657 -29.93 -8.40 30.50
C ALA A 657 -28.42 -8.32 30.30
N PHE A 658 -27.73 -7.41 31.02
CA PHE A 658 -26.31 -7.12 30.86
C PHE A 658 -25.59 -7.18 32.20
N THR A 659 -24.61 -8.08 32.28
CA THR A 659 -23.78 -8.29 33.48
C THR A 659 -22.35 -7.85 33.18
N PRO A 660 -21.73 -6.95 33.98
CA PRO A 660 -20.36 -6.50 33.72
C PRO A 660 -19.37 -7.65 33.84
N VAL A 661 -18.44 -7.72 32.92
CA VAL A 661 -17.37 -8.73 32.92
C VAL A 661 -16.14 -8.11 33.57
N ALA A 662 -15.63 -8.76 34.62
CA ALA A 662 -14.37 -8.35 35.22
C ALA A 662 -13.21 -8.62 34.25
N VAL A 663 -12.57 -7.56 33.78
CA VAL A 663 -11.34 -7.64 32.98
C VAL A 663 -10.14 -7.32 33.88
N ALA A 664 -9.02 -7.99 33.64
CA ALA A 664 -7.78 -7.69 34.37
C ALA A 664 -7.43 -6.22 34.13
N GLU A 665 -7.16 -5.45 35.21
CA GLU A 665 -6.61 -4.12 35.05
C GLU A 665 -5.33 -4.25 34.25
N SER A 666 -5.27 -3.57 33.08
CA SER A 666 -4.06 -3.48 32.30
C SER A 666 -3.01 -2.78 33.19
N GLY A 667 -2.01 -3.52 33.66
CA GLY A 667 -0.91 -2.93 34.39
C GLY A 667 -0.29 -1.86 33.50
N VAL A 668 -0.56 -0.61 33.83
CA VAL A 668 0.09 0.55 33.20
C VAL A 668 1.56 0.44 33.54
N VAL A 669 2.33 -0.14 32.64
CA VAL A 669 3.79 0.02 32.65
C VAL A 669 4.03 1.48 32.23
N GLN A 670 4.28 2.32 33.22
CA GLN A 670 4.73 3.70 33.06
C GLN A 670 6.04 3.78 32.25
#